data_d5ec834a4b195440cf923155d5d003d1
#
_entry.id   d5ec834a4b195440cf923155d5d003d1
#
_cell.length_a   1.000
_cell.length_b   1.000
_cell.length_c   1.000
_cell.angle_alpha   90.00
_cell.angle_beta   90.00
_cell.angle_gamma   90.00
#
_symmetry.space_group_name_H-M   'P 1'
#
loop_
_entity.id
_entity.type
_entity.pdbx_description
1 polymer ?
#
loop_
_entity_poly.entity_id
_entity_poly.type
_entity_poly.pdbx_seq_one_letter_code
_entity_poly.pdbx_strand_id
1 'polypeptide(L)'
;MAEQAVSPMMQQYFEIKKQHLNEILFYRVGDFYEMFYDDALTASRELELTLTGKNCGREERAPMCGVPFHSYETYMARLVAKGYKVAICEQIEDPALAKGLVKRDIIRVVTPGTVIESSMLREDKNNYLASIFCKRTRGRWRAGVCFADISTGEAYATELSNEKIGGAIITELCRYMPSEILICPPMLDFKDVTTYIKQHTNALVELREYACFKDTVMESTMADQFGANWRETLGYEKDALVPYAVAALLNYLHETQKHGVERIKTVQNYADAQYMRLSPVTRANLELTETMRGREKRGTLLWVLDKTETSMGKRLLRSWIEQPLVDADAINARLTAVQALYSASIARADLKEALGHVFDIERLTTRILYGSATPREVKALGDTCAMLPQVKTQAAACGAPLLTNLSEQIDLLEDVLQNIQTALVDDPPANMKDGGAIRAGYNSEVDELRDIMHGGKGYLSNLEARYREETGIPKLKIGFNKVFGYYIEVSRSYTDSVPDTFTRKQTLTTGERYITPELKELENKILGANERLLVLEHQLFADLLSSISAEIVRIQRTASAVAQLDVLAGFAEAALQNNYVMPTVDESGVMEIKEGRHPVIEQMLKGSLFVPNDTLLDEDENRMLLITGPNMAGKSTYMRQNALIALMAQIGSFVPAASAHIGVVDAIFTRVGASDDLAAGQSTFMVEMTEVAEILRNATKDSLVILDEIGRGTSTFDGMSIARSVVEFICENIGCKTLFATHYHELTSMEQDIHGVKNYNIAVKKRGEDITFLRRIVAGPADDSYGIEVAKLAGLPGSVTKRAHAVLRQLEANAPGRNSTMQLDFDTVEAYNNPSVPSEVVEKLHTVDIETLTPLEALNFLYELKNTLDKD
;
A
#
# COMPACT_ATOMS: atom_id res chain seq x y z
N MET A 1 -57.66 2.68 5.26
CA MET A 1 -56.82 2.02 6.29
C MET A 1 -55.94 3.10 6.89
N ALA A 2 -56.06 3.32 8.20
CA ALA A 2 -55.24 4.33 8.85
C ALA A 2 -53.78 3.93 8.71
N GLU A 3 -52.91 4.82 8.17
CA GLU A 3 -51.50 4.69 8.23
C GLU A 3 -51.08 4.55 9.69
N GLN A 4 -50.65 3.34 10.08
CA GLN A 4 -50.12 3.13 11.41
C GLN A 4 -48.88 4.02 11.58
N ALA A 5 -48.93 4.93 12.54
CA ALA A 5 -47.89 5.91 12.78
C ALA A 5 -46.59 5.21 13.21
N VAL A 6 -45.58 5.35 12.41
CA VAL A 6 -44.20 4.88 12.69
C VAL A 6 -43.70 5.59 13.96
N SER A 7 -42.91 4.88 14.80
CA SER A 7 -42.36 5.49 16.03
C SER A 7 -41.55 6.74 15.74
N PRO A 8 -41.54 7.76 16.62
CA PRO A 8 -40.79 9.02 16.38
C PRO A 8 -39.29 8.79 16.02
N MET A 9 -38.67 7.79 16.66
CA MET A 9 -37.28 7.41 16.34
C MET A 9 -37.13 6.92 14.89
N MET A 10 -38.08 6.12 14.41
CA MET A 10 -38.03 5.61 13.03
C MET A 10 -38.39 6.70 11.99
N GLN A 11 -39.21 7.69 12.39
CA GLN A 11 -39.43 8.87 11.53
C GLN A 11 -38.12 9.63 11.31
N GLN A 12 -37.37 9.91 12.39
CA GLN A 12 -36.04 10.54 12.31
C GLN A 12 -35.06 9.70 11.48
N TYR A 13 -35.05 8.36 11.69
CA TYR A 13 -34.25 7.46 10.87
C TYR A 13 -34.55 7.58 9.38
N PHE A 14 -35.80 7.58 8.99
CA PHE A 14 -36.20 7.69 7.58
C PHE A 14 -35.90 9.05 6.96
N GLU A 15 -35.99 10.14 7.73
CA GLU A 15 -35.60 11.46 7.27
C GLU A 15 -34.12 11.53 6.93
N ILE A 16 -33.27 10.98 7.80
CA ILE A 16 -31.83 10.89 7.57
C ILE A 16 -31.51 9.92 6.43
N LYS A 17 -32.11 8.72 6.42
CA LYS A 17 -31.86 7.71 5.39
C LYS A 17 -32.23 8.17 3.98
N LYS A 18 -33.24 9.00 3.81
CA LYS A 18 -33.61 9.57 2.51
C LYS A 18 -32.50 10.39 1.86
N GLN A 19 -31.62 11.00 2.66
CA GLN A 19 -30.48 11.77 2.17
C GLN A 19 -29.24 10.89 1.95
N HIS A 20 -29.24 9.66 2.47
CA HIS A 20 -28.13 8.72 2.49
C HIS A 20 -28.55 7.33 1.98
N LEU A 21 -29.15 7.28 0.79
CA LEU A 21 -29.74 6.04 0.24
C LEU A 21 -28.69 4.99 -0.12
N ASN A 22 -27.50 5.43 -0.53
CA ASN A 22 -26.42 4.58 -1.00
C ASN A 22 -25.41 4.20 0.10
N GLU A 23 -25.53 4.78 1.29
CA GLU A 23 -24.66 4.53 2.42
C GLU A 23 -25.32 3.60 3.42
N ILE A 24 -24.57 2.68 4.03
CA ILE A 24 -25.04 1.89 5.18
C ILE A 24 -25.08 2.81 6.41
N LEU A 25 -26.27 3.01 6.98
CA LEU A 25 -26.47 3.95 8.06
C LEU A 25 -26.21 3.28 9.41
N PHE A 26 -25.11 3.68 10.08
CA PHE A 26 -24.82 3.34 11.48
C PHE A 26 -25.55 4.32 12.39
N TYR A 27 -26.76 3.95 12.81
CA TYR A 27 -27.65 4.82 13.58
C TYR A 27 -27.49 4.61 15.07
N ARG A 28 -27.03 5.63 15.81
CA ARG A 28 -26.74 5.52 17.25
C ARG A 28 -28.01 5.35 18.08
N VAL A 29 -28.09 4.25 18.84
CA VAL A 29 -29.18 3.96 19.79
C VAL A 29 -28.54 3.44 21.08
N GLY A 30 -28.44 4.29 22.11
CA GLY A 30 -27.76 3.94 23.35
C GLY A 30 -26.29 3.57 23.10
N ASP A 31 -25.88 2.37 23.52
CA ASP A 31 -24.52 1.87 23.39
C ASP A 31 -24.27 1.09 22.11
N PHE A 32 -25.18 1.17 21.14
CA PHE A 32 -25.06 0.48 19.87
C PHE A 32 -25.22 1.43 18.69
N TYR A 33 -24.57 1.08 17.57
CA TYR A 33 -24.98 1.50 16.25
C TYR A 33 -25.89 0.44 15.66
N GLU A 34 -27.16 0.77 15.43
CA GLU A 34 -28.17 -0.10 14.88
C GLU A 34 -28.37 0.21 13.38
N MET A 35 -28.47 -0.82 12.57
CA MET A 35 -28.81 -0.78 11.15
C MET A 35 -30.19 -1.40 10.96
N PHE A 36 -30.98 -0.84 10.04
CA PHE A 36 -32.36 -1.26 9.82
C PHE A 36 -32.63 -1.57 8.34
N TYR A 37 -33.62 -2.39 8.07
CA TYR A 37 -34.11 -2.76 6.74
C TYR A 37 -32.97 -3.32 5.84
N ASP A 38 -32.80 -2.78 4.63
CA ASP A 38 -31.82 -3.23 3.65
C ASP A 38 -30.38 -3.08 4.16
N ASP A 39 -30.11 -2.06 4.95
CA ASP A 39 -28.81 -1.87 5.59
C ASP A 39 -28.51 -3.01 6.58
N ALA A 40 -29.53 -3.45 7.34
CA ALA A 40 -29.37 -4.54 8.28
C ALA A 40 -29.17 -5.89 7.56
N LEU A 41 -29.88 -6.13 6.46
CA LEU A 41 -29.72 -7.34 5.64
C LEU A 41 -28.30 -7.40 5.05
N THR A 42 -27.83 -6.27 4.50
CA THR A 42 -26.49 -6.17 3.92
C THR A 42 -25.42 -6.33 5.00
N ALA A 43 -25.50 -5.54 6.08
CA ALA A 43 -24.51 -5.59 7.15
C ALA A 43 -24.47 -6.94 7.87
N SER A 44 -25.65 -7.59 8.10
CA SER A 44 -25.72 -8.93 8.70
C SER A 44 -24.97 -9.96 7.86
N ARG A 45 -25.14 -9.94 6.54
CA ARG A 45 -24.46 -10.83 5.60
C ARG A 45 -22.96 -10.56 5.54
N GLU A 46 -22.56 -9.29 5.36
CA GLU A 46 -21.16 -8.92 5.14
C GLU A 46 -20.30 -9.01 6.39
N LEU A 47 -20.91 -8.81 7.57
CA LEU A 47 -20.23 -8.79 8.87
C LEU A 47 -20.46 -10.06 9.69
N GLU A 48 -21.32 -10.98 9.20
CA GLU A 48 -21.74 -12.22 9.91
C GLU A 48 -22.42 -11.91 11.25
N LEU A 49 -23.24 -10.83 11.28
CA LEU A 49 -23.98 -10.43 12.47
C LEU A 49 -25.35 -11.14 12.53
N THR A 50 -25.81 -11.40 13.73
CA THR A 50 -27.16 -11.94 13.96
C THR A 50 -28.21 -10.92 13.53
N LEU A 51 -29.06 -11.30 12.56
CA LEU A 51 -30.22 -10.51 12.18
C LEU A 51 -31.33 -10.71 13.20
N THR A 52 -31.84 -9.60 13.74
CA THR A 52 -32.95 -9.57 14.70
C THR A 52 -34.07 -8.69 14.16
N GLY A 53 -35.12 -8.47 14.96
CA GLY A 53 -36.22 -7.57 14.60
C GLY A 53 -36.53 -6.59 15.69
N LYS A 54 -36.69 -5.29 15.34
CA LYS A 54 -37.10 -4.22 16.25
C LYS A 54 -38.57 -3.84 16.00
N ASN A 55 -39.33 -3.63 17.07
CA ASN A 55 -40.68 -3.13 16.95
C ASN A 55 -40.66 -1.62 16.65
N CYS A 56 -41.17 -1.21 15.50
CA CYS A 56 -41.09 0.15 14.98
C CYS A 56 -42.47 0.84 14.88
N GLY A 57 -43.49 0.28 15.55
CA GLY A 57 -44.86 0.79 15.51
C GLY A 57 -45.71 0.21 14.38
N ARG A 58 -45.19 -0.77 13.60
CA ARG A 58 -45.92 -1.54 12.59
C ARG A 58 -46.13 -2.99 13.10
N GLU A 59 -47.08 -3.72 12.51
CA GLU A 59 -47.30 -5.12 12.85
C GLU A 59 -46.08 -6.00 12.57
N GLU A 60 -45.34 -5.73 11.50
CA GLU A 60 -44.11 -6.41 11.17
C GLU A 60 -42.89 -5.72 11.85
N ARG A 61 -42.06 -6.53 12.47
CA ARG A 61 -40.78 -6.06 13.04
C ARG A 61 -39.83 -5.67 11.92
N ALA A 62 -39.22 -4.51 12.01
CA ALA A 62 -38.16 -4.11 11.10
C ALA A 62 -36.92 -4.98 11.27
N PRO A 63 -36.37 -5.59 10.21
CA PRO A 63 -35.09 -6.27 10.27
C PRO A 63 -34.05 -5.33 10.86
N MET A 64 -33.25 -5.81 11.82
CA MET A 64 -32.24 -5.01 12.51
C MET A 64 -31.03 -5.86 12.88
N CYS A 65 -29.84 -5.31 12.74
CA CYS A 65 -28.63 -5.77 13.38
C CYS A 65 -27.90 -4.58 14.00
N GLY A 66 -26.93 -4.82 14.86
CA GLY A 66 -26.22 -3.74 15.52
C GLY A 66 -24.84 -4.16 16.00
N VAL A 67 -23.97 -3.16 16.14
CA VAL A 67 -22.61 -3.31 16.64
C VAL A 67 -22.40 -2.38 17.85
N PRO A 68 -21.60 -2.79 18.86
CA PRO A 68 -21.31 -1.93 19.99
C PRO A 68 -20.57 -0.66 19.53
N PHE A 69 -20.98 0.51 20.04
CA PHE A 69 -20.38 1.78 19.60
C PHE A 69 -18.89 1.91 19.89
N HIS A 70 -18.38 1.24 20.94
CA HIS A 70 -16.96 1.28 21.30
C HIS A 70 -16.06 0.40 20.42
N SER A 71 -16.62 -0.46 19.57
CA SER A 71 -15.90 -1.36 18.67
C SER A 71 -16.37 -1.25 17.21
N TYR A 72 -17.14 -0.23 16.86
CA TYR A 72 -17.74 -0.06 15.54
C TYR A 72 -16.68 0.06 14.42
N GLU A 73 -15.50 0.62 14.72
CA GLU A 73 -14.43 0.82 13.74
C GLU A 73 -14.01 -0.49 13.05
N THR A 74 -13.93 -1.60 13.81
CA THR A 74 -13.56 -2.91 13.25
C THR A 74 -14.61 -3.42 12.25
N TYR A 75 -15.88 -3.19 12.53
CA TYR A 75 -16.97 -3.58 11.64
C TYR A 75 -17.07 -2.67 10.43
N MET A 76 -16.93 -1.36 10.64
CA MET A 76 -16.87 -0.35 9.59
C MET A 76 -15.70 -0.64 8.62
N ALA A 77 -14.52 -0.97 9.14
CA ALA A 77 -13.35 -1.34 8.35
C ALA A 77 -13.66 -2.49 7.36
N ARG A 78 -14.36 -3.52 7.80
CA ARG A 78 -14.75 -4.67 6.96
C ARG A 78 -15.72 -4.27 5.84
N LEU A 79 -16.65 -3.35 6.11
CA LEU A 79 -17.59 -2.85 5.09
C LEU A 79 -16.87 -1.95 4.08
N VAL A 80 -16.08 -1.00 4.56
CA VAL A 80 -15.34 -0.06 3.71
C VAL A 80 -14.33 -0.78 2.82
N ALA A 81 -13.62 -1.79 3.36
CA ALA A 81 -12.70 -2.63 2.57
C ALA A 81 -13.40 -3.41 1.44
N LYS A 82 -14.71 -3.65 1.55
CA LYS A 82 -15.54 -4.26 0.51
C LYS A 82 -16.19 -3.23 -0.44
N GLY A 83 -15.84 -1.95 -0.31
CA GLY A 83 -16.34 -0.85 -1.15
C GLY A 83 -17.67 -0.24 -0.71
N TYR A 84 -18.20 -0.59 0.46
CA TYR A 84 -19.40 0.05 0.99
C TYR A 84 -19.06 1.41 1.60
N LYS A 85 -19.98 2.37 1.47
CA LYS A 85 -19.96 3.64 2.19
C LYS A 85 -20.75 3.51 3.50
N VAL A 86 -20.22 4.07 4.59
CA VAL A 86 -20.84 4.00 5.91
C VAL A 86 -21.10 5.40 6.42
N ALA A 87 -22.37 5.74 6.66
CA ALA A 87 -22.78 7.00 7.26
C ALA A 87 -22.90 6.83 8.77
N ILE A 88 -22.15 7.61 9.54
CA ILE A 88 -22.15 7.58 11.01
C ILE A 88 -23.12 8.63 11.52
N CYS A 89 -24.19 8.18 12.15
CA CYS A 89 -25.24 9.01 12.73
C CYS A 89 -25.12 9.00 14.25
N GLU A 90 -24.73 10.15 14.83
CA GLU A 90 -24.55 10.35 16.26
C GLU A 90 -25.63 11.20 16.91
N GLN A 91 -25.72 11.07 18.23
CA GLN A 91 -26.56 11.93 19.06
C GLN A 91 -25.83 13.29 19.22
N ILE A 92 -26.46 14.39 18.75
CA ILE A 92 -25.85 15.72 18.77
C ILE A 92 -26.29 16.54 20.00
N GLU A 93 -27.11 15.98 20.90
CA GLU A 93 -27.50 16.57 22.16
C GLU A 93 -27.41 15.54 23.30
N ASP A 94 -27.16 16.02 24.49
CA ASP A 94 -27.05 15.17 25.67
C ASP A 94 -28.39 14.48 25.97
N PRO A 95 -28.44 13.13 25.99
CA PRO A 95 -29.65 12.38 26.33
C PRO A 95 -30.27 12.75 27.69
N ALA A 96 -29.44 13.21 28.65
CA ALA A 96 -29.88 13.61 29.99
C ALA A 96 -30.62 14.96 29.98
N LEU A 97 -30.31 15.83 29.00
CA LEU A 97 -30.90 17.17 28.87
C LEU A 97 -32.05 17.23 27.86
N ALA A 98 -32.19 16.20 27.03
CA ALA A 98 -33.17 16.17 25.94
C ALA A 98 -34.61 16.11 26.47
N LYS A 99 -35.44 17.09 26.06
CA LYS A 99 -36.88 17.08 26.33
C LYS A 99 -37.64 16.31 25.26
N GLY A 100 -37.46 14.97 25.24
CA GLY A 100 -38.13 14.11 24.26
C GLY A 100 -37.16 13.20 23.49
N LEU A 101 -37.32 13.08 22.16
CA LEU A 101 -36.43 12.27 21.34
C LEU A 101 -35.11 13.00 21.14
N VAL A 102 -34.00 12.36 21.50
CA VAL A 102 -32.64 12.90 21.29
C VAL A 102 -32.43 13.15 19.80
N LYS A 103 -31.96 14.35 19.46
CA LYS A 103 -31.65 14.73 18.09
C LYS A 103 -30.39 14.02 17.61
N ARG A 104 -30.43 13.53 16.37
CA ARG A 104 -29.33 12.83 15.73
C ARG A 104 -29.04 13.46 14.38
N ASP A 105 -27.77 13.44 13.97
CA ASP A 105 -27.36 13.89 12.64
C ASP A 105 -26.17 13.04 12.17
N ILE A 106 -25.92 13.06 10.85
CA ILE A 106 -24.73 12.47 10.28
C ILE A 106 -23.54 13.36 10.64
N ILE A 107 -22.60 12.79 11.35
CA ILE A 107 -21.32 13.47 11.66
C ILE A 107 -20.29 13.25 10.56
N ARG A 108 -20.36 12.10 9.87
CA ARG A 108 -19.40 11.73 8.83
C ARG A 108 -19.91 10.58 7.98
N VAL A 109 -19.52 10.58 6.69
CA VAL A 109 -19.64 9.43 5.78
C VAL A 109 -18.22 8.90 5.51
N VAL A 110 -17.98 7.64 5.86
CA VAL A 110 -16.69 6.97 5.63
C VAL A 110 -16.75 6.18 4.34
N THR A 111 -15.81 6.48 3.44
CA THR A 111 -15.66 5.81 2.15
C THR A 111 -14.22 5.29 2.01
N PRO A 112 -13.90 4.40 1.06
CA PRO A 112 -12.55 3.88 0.90
C PRO A 112 -11.45 4.95 0.79
N GLY A 113 -11.71 6.08 0.13
CA GLY A 113 -10.78 7.20 -0.04
C GLY A 113 -10.77 8.21 1.09
N THR A 114 -11.69 8.10 2.07
CA THR A 114 -11.84 9.09 3.14
C THR A 114 -11.57 8.54 4.54
N VAL A 115 -10.91 7.40 4.63
CA VAL A 115 -10.50 6.77 5.89
C VAL A 115 -9.39 7.58 6.57
N ILE A 116 -9.53 7.82 7.89
CA ILE A 116 -8.52 8.48 8.74
C ILE A 116 -8.12 7.63 9.95
N GLU A 117 -8.88 6.58 10.25
CA GLU A 117 -8.64 5.68 11.37
C GLU A 117 -7.37 4.85 11.12
N SER A 118 -6.40 4.94 12.04
CA SER A 118 -5.12 4.22 11.93
C SER A 118 -5.30 2.70 11.86
N SER A 119 -6.34 2.16 12.49
CA SER A 119 -6.69 0.73 12.46
C SER A 119 -7.12 0.23 11.07
N MET A 120 -7.52 1.15 10.17
CA MET A 120 -8.00 0.85 8.83
C MET A 120 -6.96 1.16 7.74
N LEU A 121 -5.90 1.88 8.08
CA LEU A 121 -4.87 2.33 7.17
C LEU A 121 -3.61 1.47 7.30
N ARG A 122 -2.97 1.18 6.17
CA ARG A 122 -1.63 0.58 6.18
C ARG A 122 -0.59 1.63 6.55
N GLU A 123 0.39 1.27 7.36
CA GLU A 123 1.46 2.18 7.78
C GLU A 123 2.37 2.59 6.62
N ASP A 124 2.60 1.67 5.67
CA ASP A 124 3.55 1.80 4.57
C ASP A 124 2.93 2.29 3.25
N LYS A 125 1.66 2.72 3.26
CA LYS A 125 0.94 3.15 2.05
C LYS A 125 0.03 4.33 2.33
N ASN A 126 0.01 5.28 1.38
CA ASN A 126 -0.97 6.37 1.35
C ASN A 126 -2.34 5.86 0.91
N ASN A 127 -3.39 6.57 1.30
CA ASN A 127 -4.78 6.26 0.95
C ASN A 127 -5.38 7.37 0.09
N TYR A 128 -5.07 7.36 -1.20
CA TYR A 128 -5.48 8.43 -2.10
C TYR A 128 -6.95 8.33 -2.51
N LEU A 129 -7.61 9.49 -2.49
CA LEU A 129 -8.83 9.83 -3.22
C LEU A 129 -8.42 10.57 -4.49
N ALA A 130 -8.91 10.13 -5.65
CA ALA A 130 -8.65 10.80 -6.93
C ALA A 130 -9.87 11.54 -7.44
N SER A 131 -9.65 12.67 -8.13
CA SER A 131 -10.68 13.38 -8.89
C SER A 131 -10.18 13.69 -10.30
N ILE A 132 -10.99 13.36 -11.31
CA ILE A 132 -10.61 13.50 -12.72
C ILE A 132 -11.68 14.29 -13.45
N PHE A 133 -11.28 15.42 -14.03
CA PHE A 133 -12.11 16.26 -14.89
C PHE A 133 -11.58 16.31 -16.31
N CYS A 134 -12.40 15.91 -17.30
CA CYS A 134 -12.02 15.90 -18.69
C CYS A 134 -12.86 16.88 -19.50
N LYS A 135 -12.20 17.63 -20.41
CA LYS A 135 -12.86 18.57 -21.31
C LYS A 135 -12.21 18.53 -22.69
N ARG A 136 -13.02 18.61 -23.74
CA ARG A 136 -12.51 18.73 -25.10
C ARG A 136 -12.34 20.21 -25.46
N THR A 137 -11.11 20.62 -25.76
CA THR A 137 -10.75 22.00 -26.09
C THR A 137 -10.09 22.03 -27.45
N ARG A 138 -10.63 22.81 -28.40
CA ARG A 138 -10.10 22.92 -29.77
C ARG A 138 -9.88 21.58 -30.49
N GLY A 139 -10.79 20.62 -30.26
CA GLY A 139 -10.72 19.28 -30.86
C GLY A 139 -9.85 18.26 -30.14
N ARG A 140 -9.03 18.66 -29.16
CA ARG A 140 -8.19 17.80 -28.33
C ARG A 140 -8.77 17.63 -26.93
N TRP A 141 -8.59 16.45 -26.33
CA TRP A 141 -8.95 16.20 -24.94
C TRP A 141 -7.84 16.73 -24.02
N ARG A 142 -8.24 17.37 -22.94
CA ARG A 142 -7.40 17.75 -21.80
C ARG A 142 -8.06 17.21 -20.53
N ALA A 143 -7.26 16.86 -19.53
CA ALA A 143 -7.76 16.42 -18.23
C ALA A 143 -7.00 17.09 -17.11
N GLY A 144 -7.74 17.59 -16.10
CA GLY A 144 -7.20 17.93 -14.79
C GLY A 144 -7.38 16.74 -13.86
N VAL A 145 -6.31 16.35 -13.18
CA VAL A 145 -6.30 15.23 -12.23
C VAL A 145 -5.79 15.72 -10.88
N CYS A 146 -6.46 15.30 -9.80
CA CYS A 146 -6.05 15.62 -8.44
C CYS A 146 -6.11 14.34 -7.60
N PHE A 147 -5.09 14.13 -6.78
CA PHE A 147 -4.99 13.05 -5.79
C PHE A 147 -4.81 13.68 -4.41
N ALA A 148 -5.55 13.23 -3.41
CA ALA A 148 -5.40 13.68 -2.05
C ALA A 148 -5.46 12.52 -1.07
N ASP A 149 -4.53 12.48 -0.11
CA ASP A 149 -4.61 11.61 1.05
C ASP A 149 -5.07 12.42 2.26
N ILE A 150 -6.30 12.16 2.68
CA ILE A 150 -6.91 12.90 3.80
C ILE A 150 -6.21 12.55 5.10
N SER A 151 -5.66 11.34 5.22
CA SER A 151 -4.99 10.89 6.44
C SER A 151 -3.67 11.62 6.69
N THR A 152 -2.99 12.14 5.66
CA THR A 152 -1.75 12.91 5.74
C THR A 152 -1.95 14.40 5.45
N GLY A 153 -3.03 14.75 4.72
CA GLY A 153 -3.32 16.11 4.27
C GLY A 153 -2.56 16.53 3.02
N GLU A 154 -1.92 15.60 2.32
CA GLU A 154 -1.22 15.83 1.06
C GLU A 154 -2.17 15.86 -0.12
N ALA A 155 -1.94 16.77 -1.06
CA ALA A 155 -2.67 16.84 -2.32
C ALA A 155 -1.69 17.12 -3.47
N TYR A 156 -1.84 16.35 -4.55
CA TYR A 156 -1.04 16.41 -5.77
C TYR A 156 -1.96 16.63 -6.97
N ALA A 157 -1.54 17.46 -7.91
CA ALA A 157 -2.36 17.69 -9.09
C ALA A 157 -1.51 17.91 -10.34
N THR A 158 -2.06 17.48 -11.48
CA THR A 158 -1.42 17.66 -12.79
C THR A 158 -2.45 17.87 -13.88
N GLU A 159 -2.02 18.52 -14.96
CA GLU A 159 -2.82 18.65 -16.16
C GLU A 159 -2.24 17.79 -17.28
N LEU A 160 -3.09 16.99 -17.89
CA LEU A 160 -2.76 16.09 -18.98
C LEU A 160 -3.33 16.63 -20.29
N SER A 161 -2.50 16.70 -21.32
CA SER A 161 -2.89 17.26 -22.64
C SER A 161 -2.41 16.42 -23.84
N ASN A 162 -2.11 15.16 -23.61
CA ASN A 162 -1.56 14.24 -24.62
C ASN A 162 -2.60 13.83 -25.67
N GLU A 163 -2.17 13.47 -26.86
CA GLU A 163 -3.07 12.96 -27.92
C GLU A 163 -3.84 11.70 -27.49
N LYS A 164 -3.24 10.89 -26.61
CA LYS A 164 -3.83 9.69 -25.97
C LYS A 164 -4.09 9.92 -24.49
N ILE A 165 -5.03 10.79 -24.20
CA ILE A 165 -5.34 11.20 -22.84
C ILE A 165 -5.68 9.99 -21.92
N GLY A 166 -6.34 8.95 -22.42
CA GLY A 166 -6.68 7.74 -21.66
C GLY A 166 -5.43 7.04 -21.11
N GLY A 167 -4.40 6.85 -21.91
CA GLY A 167 -3.13 6.25 -21.46
C GLY A 167 -2.42 7.10 -20.40
N ALA A 168 -2.44 8.43 -20.54
CA ALA A 168 -1.87 9.34 -19.55
C ALA A 168 -2.64 9.27 -18.21
N ILE A 169 -3.98 9.22 -18.25
CA ILE A 169 -4.80 9.04 -17.05
C ILE A 169 -4.49 7.69 -16.37
N ILE A 170 -4.35 6.60 -17.14
CA ILE A 170 -4.00 5.28 -16.59
C ILE A 170 -2.64 5.34 -15.89
N THR A 171 -1.65 6.02 -16.49
CA THR A 171 -0.32 6.19 -15.87
C THR A 171 -0.42 6.88 -14.51
N GLU A 172 -1.20 7.95 -14.40
CA GLU A 172 -1.41 8.65 -13.13
C GLU A 172 -2.17 7.80 -12.10
N LEU A 173 -3.21 7.08 -12.52
CA LEU A 173 -3.91 6.14 -11.65
C LEU A 173 -3.00 5.03 -11.13
N CYS A 174 -2.03 4.56 -11.94
CA CYS A 174 -1.03 3.60 -11.51
C CYS A 174 -0.02 4.19 -10.53
N ARG A 175 0.35 5.46 -10.72
CA ARG A 175 1.31 6.18 -9.88
C ARG A 175 0.81 6.32 -8.44
N TYR A 176 -0.46 6.69 -8.27
CA TYR A 176 -1.05 6.96 -6.96
C TYR A 176 -1.89 5.80 -6.39
N MET A 177 -2.35 4.86 -7.23
CA MET A 177 -3.15 3.70 -6.81
C MET A 177 -4.30 4.10 -5.87
N PRO A 178 -5.22 5.00 -6.28
CA PRO A 178 -6.25 5.53 -5.41
C PRO A 178 -7.23 4.44 -4.95
N SER A 179 -7.74 4.58 -3.72
CA SER A 179 -8.78 3.70 -3.16
C SER A 179 -10.18 4.11 -3.60
N GLU A 180 -10.32 5.36 -4.05
CA GLU A 180 -11.59 5.90 -4.56
C GLU A 180 -11.32 6.92 -5.66
N ILE A 181 -12.18 6.96 -6.69
CA ILE A 181 -12.00 7.79 -7.88
C ILE A 181 -13.30 8.52 -8.20
N LEU A 182 -13.26 9.86 -8.18
CA LEU A 182 -14.34 10.71 -8.62
C LEU A 182 -14.18 10.99 -10.11
N ILE A 183 -15.19 10.70 -10.91
CA ILE A 183 -15.14 10.88 -12.36
C ILE A 183 -16.25 11.82 -12.85
N CYS A 184 -15.94 12.61 -13.87
CA CYS A 184 -16.94 13.41 -14.60
C CYS A 184 -17.62 12.56 -15.70
N PRO A 185 -18.84 12.91 -16.16
CA PRO A 185 -19.56 12.15 -17.17
C PRO A 185 -18.78 11.89 -18.47
N PRO A 186 -17.98 12.84 -19.03
CA PRO A 186 -17.18 12.58 -20.23
C PRO A 186 -16.14 11.46 -20.07
N MET A 187 -15.75 11.09 -18.83
CA MET A 187 -14.83 9.99 -18.57
C MET A 187 -15.37 8.62 -19.00
N LEU A 188 -16.68 8.45 -19.06
CA LEU A 188 -17.34 7.21 -19.49
C LEU A 188 -17.06 6.88 -20.97
N ASP A 189 -16.65 7.86 -21.78
CA ASP A 189 -16.29 7.67 -23.19
C ASP A 189 -14.90 7.03 -23.33
N PHE A 190 -14.04 7.09 -22.31
CA PHE A 190 -12.72 6.48 -22.29
C PHE A 190 -12.80 5.02 -21.84
N LYS A 191 -13.10 4.13 -22.81
CA LYS A 191 -13.28 2.70 -22.52
C LYS A 191 -12.03 2.01 -21.98
N ASP A 192 -10.85 2.44 -22.40
CA ASP A 192 -9.54 1.98 -21.94
C ASP A 192 -9.37 2.26 -20.44
N VAL A 193 -9.64 3.50 -20.00
CA VAL A 193 -9.56 3.91 -18.59
C VAL A 193 -10.58 3.16 -17.73
N THR A 194 -11.83 3.10 -18.18
CA THR A 194 -12.90 2.42 -17.42
C THR A 194 -12.65 0.92 -17.32
N THR A 195 -12.09 0.29 -18.36
CA THR A 195 -11.69 -1.11 -18.34
C THR A 195 -10.52 -1.34 -17.39
N TYR A 196 -9.50 -0.48 -17.46
CA TYR A 196 -8.35 -0.53 -16.55
C TYR A 196 -8.78 -0.45 -15.09
N ILE A 197 -9.61 0.53 -14.73
CA ILE A 197 -10.12 0.69 -13.36
C ILE A 197 -10.82 -0.59 -12.88
N LYS A 198 -11.68 -1.17 -13.71
CA LYS A 198 -12.46 -2.38 -13.35
C LYS A 198 -11.60 -3.64 -13.20
N GLN A 199 -10.55 -3.79 -14.00
CA GLN A 199 -9.75 -5.02 -14.05
C GLN A 199 -8.53 -4.97 -13.13
N HIS A 200 -7.94 -3.79 -12.95
CA HIS A 200 -6.64 -3.66 -12.30
C HIS A 200 -6.68 -2.90 -10.97
N THR A 201 -7.83 -2.31 -10.61
CA THR A 201 -7.97 -1.60 -9.33
C THR A 201 -9.15 -2.16 -8.54
N ASN A 202 -9.08 -1.98 -7.20
CA ASN A 202 -10.21 -2.21 -6.31
C ASN A 202 -10.84 -0.87 -5.88
N ALA A 203 -10.58 0.21 -6.62
CA ALA A 203 -11.04 1.54 -6.29
C ALA A 203 -12.56 1.65 -6.42
N LEU A 204 -13.20 2.29 -5.45
CA LEU A 204 -14.59 2.70 -5.58
C LEU A 204 -14.69 3.84 -6.59
N VAL A 205 -15.53 3.69 -7.59
CA VAL A 205 -15.74 4.73 -8.62
C VAL A 205 -17.04 5.46 -8.34
N GLU A 206 -16.94 6.79 -8.19
CA GLU A 206 -18.06 7.69 -7.98
C GLU A 206 -18.25 8.60 -9.19
N LEU A 207 -19.38 8.44 -9.88
CA LEU A 207 -19.76 9.34 -10.97
C LEU A 207 -20.39 10.62 -10.39
N ARG A 208 -19.70 11.76 -10.55
CA ARG A 208 -20.17 13.05 -10.09
C ARG A 208 -20.99 13.75 -11.19
N GLU A 209 -22.05 14.41 -10.81
CA GLU A 209 -22.85 15.20 -11.76
C GLU A 209 -22.01 16.34 -12.39
N TYR A 210 -22.28 16.66 -13.64
CA TYR A 210 -21.57 17.75 -14.34
C TYR A 210 -21.74 19.10 -13.62
N ALA A 211 -22.79 19.25 -12.83
CA ALA A 211 -23.03 20.44 -12.00
C ALA A 211 -21.89 20.74 -11.01
N CYS A 212 -21.21 19.70 -10.51
CA CYS A 212 -20.08 19.82 -9.59
C CYS A 212 -18.82 20.43 -10.26
N PHE A 213 -18.76 20.42 -11.59
CA PHE A 213 -17.63 20.92 -12.38
C PHE A 213 -17.94 22.23 -13.11
N LYS A 214 -18.96 22.99 -12.67
CA LYS A 214 -19.27 24.31 -13.25
C LYS A 214 -18.28 25.37 -12.77
N ASP A 215 -17.99 26.34 -13.62
CA ASP A 215 -17.07 27.45 -13.33
C ASP A 215 -17.44 28.16 -12.01
N THR A 216 -18.72 28.39 -11.75
CA THR A 216 -19.20 29.08 -10.53
C THR A 216 -18.92 28.27 -9.27
N VAL A 217 -19.07 26.93 -9.33
CA VAL A 217 -18.81 26.02 -8.21
C VAL A 217 -17.30 25.92 -7.98
N MET A 218 -16.54 25.77 -9.04
CA MET A 218 -15.08 25.72 -8.97
C MET A 218 -14.52 27.03 -8.37
N GLU A 219 -14.91 28.19 -8.88
CA GLU A 219 -14.41 29.48 -8.38
C GLU A 219 -14.75 29.70 -6.90
N SER A 220 -15.98 29.39 -6.46
CA SER A 220 -16.36 29.56 -5.06
C SER A 220 -15.58 28.60 -4.16
N THR A 221 -15.50 27.31 -4.51
CA THR A 221 -14.82 26.30 -3.69
C THR A 221 -13.33 26.61 -3.56
N MET A 222 -12.67 27.00 -4.66
CA MET A 222 -11.25 27.37 -4.64
C MET A 222 -10.98 28.64 -3.82
N ALA A 223 -11.88 29.64 -3.93
CA ALA A 223 -11.75 30.86 -3.15
C ALA A 223 -12.00 30.65 -1.64
N ASP A 224 -12.98 29.82 -1.29
CA ASP A 224 -13.29 29.47 0.09
C ASP A 224 -12.13 28.71 0.75
N GLN A 225 -11.47 27.81 0.00
CA GLN A 225 -10.40 26.96 0.53
C GLN A 225 -9.04 27.67 0.58
N PHE A 226 -8.66 28.39 -0.49
CA PHE A 226 -7.32 28.94 -0.69
C PHE A 226 -7.25 30.47 -0.69
N GLY A 227 -8.40 31.13 -0.49
CA GLY A 227 -8.51 32.60 -0.50
C GLY A 227 -8.78 33.17 -1.89
N ALA A 228 -9.14 34.45 -1.92
CA ALA A 228 -9.57 35.15 -3.17
C ALA A 228 -8.51 35.15 -4.28
N ASN A 229 -7.22 35.13 -3.92
CA ASN A 229 -6.10 35.14 -4.87
C ASN A 229 -5.53 33.73 -5.16
N TRP A 230 -6.34 32.68 -5.00
CA TRP A 230 -5.91 31.28 -5.13
C TRP A 230 -5.19 30.95 -6.45
N ARG A 231 -5.56 31.61 -7.58
CA ARG A 231 -4.91 31.37 -8.87
C ARG A 231 -3.43 31.75 -8.86
N GLU A 232 -3.11 32.91 -8.29
CA GLU A 232 -1.73 33.38 -8.16
C GLU A 232 -0.97 32.56 -7.13
N THR A 233 -1.62 32.24 -6.00
CA THR A 233 -1.01 31.49 -4.90
C THR A 233 -0.65 30.06 -5.32
N LEU A 234 -1.51 29.40 -6.13
CA LEU A 234 -1.30 28.02 -6.58
C LEU A 234 -0.69 27.93 -7.99
N GLY A 235 -0.46 29.07 -8.67
CA GLY A 235 0.17 29.15 -9.98
C GLY A 235 -0.68 28.65 -11.15
N TYR A 236 -2.02 28.74 -11.08
CA TYR A 236 -2.90 28.27 -12.15
C TYR A 236 -3.22 29.34 -13.17
N GLU A 237 -3.09 28.98 -14.45
CA GLU A 237 -3.57 29.80 -15.56
C GLU A 237 -5.10 29.82 -15.63
N LYS A 238 -5.64 30.81 -16.35
CA LYS A 238 -7.09 31.04 -16.42
C LYS A 238 -7.86 29.91 -17.09
N ASP A 239 -7.23 29.15 -17.99
CA ASP A 239 -7.83 28.03 -18.72
C ASP A 239 -7.37 26.63 -18.21
N ALA A 240 -6.70 26.59 -17.05
CA ALA A 240 -6.29 25.36 -16.41
C ALA A 240 -7.50 24.49 -16.00
N LEU A 241 -7.39 23.16 -16.21
CA LEU A 241 -8.44 22.21 -15.85
C LEU A 241 -8.26 21.59 -14.46
N VAL A 242 -7.07 21.67 -13.90
CA VAL A 242 -6.78 21.17 -12.54
C VAL A 242 -7.71 21.76 -11.48
N PRO A 243 -8.03 23.08 -11.47
CA PRO A 243 -8.91 23.65 -10.44
C PRO A 243 -10.30 22.99 -10.38
N TYR A 244 -10.82 22.48 -11.50
CA TYR A 244 -12.11 21.77 -11.52
C TYR A 244 -12.02 20.41 -10.82
N ALA A 245 -10.92 19.68 -11.02
CA ALA A 245 -10.70 18.40 -10.34
C ALA A 245 -10.49 18.60 -8.83
N VAL A 246 -9.70 19.64 -8.44
CA VAL A 246 -9.47 20.00 -7.04
C VAL A 246 -10.78 20.41 -6.37
N ALA A 247 -11.58 21.31 -6.99
CA ALA A 247 -12.84 21.76 -6.43
C ALA A 247 -13.85 20.61 -6.26
N ALA A 248 -13.95 19.72 -7.25
CA ALA A 248 -14.83 18.55 -7.14
C ALA A 248 -14.41 17.61 -6.00
N LEU A 249 -13.11 17.42 -5.80
CA LEU A 249 -12.57 16.65 -4.69
C LEU A 249 -12.89 17.31 -3.34
N LEU A 250 -12.62 18.61 -3.20
CA LEU A 250 -12.92 19.39 -1.98
C LEU A 250 -14.42 19.36 -1.64
N ASN A 251 -15.28 19.55 -2.63
CA ASN A 251 -16.72 19.48 -2.42
C ASN A 251 -17.17 18.10 -1.95
N TYR A 252 -16.62 17.04 -2.54
CA TYR A 252 -16.88 15.68 -2.08
C TYR A 252 -16.43 15.44 -0.64
N LEU A 253 -15.29 16.00 -0.26
CA LEU A 253 -14.81 15.96 1.12
C LEU A 253 -15.72 16.74 2.07
N HIS A 254 -16.21 17.91 1.68
CA HIS A 254 -17.18 18.68 2.48
C HIS A 254 -18.50 17.89 2.66
N GLU A 255 -18.99 17.23 1.61
CA GLU A 255 -20.19 16.39 1.69
C GLU A 255 -20.01 15.20 2.64
N THR A 256 -18.85 14.56 2.63
CA THR A 256 -18.59 13.31 3.37
C THR A 256 -18.04 13.54 4.77
N GLN A 257 -17.17 14.55 4.97
CA GLN A 257 -16.43 14.74 6.22
C GLN A 257 -17.00 15.83 7.11
N LYS A 258 -17.79 16.77 6.58
CA LYS A 258 -18.35 17.96 7.26
C LYS A 258 -17.33 18.88 7.95
N HIS A 259 -16.22 18.35 8.44
CA HIS A 259 -15.12 19.07 9.09
C HIS A 259 -13.76 18.54 8.60
N GLY A 260 -12.70 19.33 8.76
CA GLY A 260 -11.31 18.87 8.52
C GLY A 260 -10.82 19.01 7.07
N VAL A 261 -11.62 19.51 6.13
CA VAL A 261 -11.18 19.78 4.74
C VAL A 261 -10.19 20.95 4.70
N GLU A 262 -10.21 21.81 5.71
CA GLU A 262 -9.30 22.96 5.92
C GLU A 262 -7.82 22.58 5.98
N ARG A 263 -7.50 21.28 6.03
CA ARG A 263 -6.15 20.72 6.09
C ARG A 263 -5.41 20.78 4.77
N ILE A 264 -6.11 20.64 3.66
CA ILE A 264 -5.51 20.73 2.35
C ILE A 264 -5.18 22.21 2.11
N LYS A 265 -4.08 22.69 2.73
CA LYS A 265 -3.66 24.09 2.64
C LYS A 265 -2.96 24.40 1.33
N THR A 266 -2.37 23.38 0.70
CA THR A 266 -1.63 23.51 -0.55
C THR A 266 -1.92 22.32 -1.45
N VAL A 267 -1.84 22.56 -2.75
CA VAL A 267 -1.88 21.51 -3.77
C VAL A 267 -0.53 21.55 -4.49
N GLN A 268 0.20 20.46 -4.44
CA GLN A 268 1.48 20.35 -5.14
C GLN A 268 1.22 20.08 -6.61
N ASN A 269 1.49 21.08 -7.45
CA ASN A 269 1.40 20.91 -8.89
C ASN A 269 2.69 20.28 -9.39
N TYR A 270 2.57 19.26 -10.22
CA TYR A 270 3.70 18.63 -10.86
C TYR A 270 3.48 18.49 -12.37
N ALA A 271 4.56 18.57 -13.13
CA ALA A 271 4.53 18.22 -14.55
C ALA A 271 4.78 16.71 -14.72
N ASP A 272 4.08 16.07 -15.65
CA ASP A 272 4.28 14.63 -15.96
C ASP A 272 5.76 14.33 -16.32
N ALA A 273 6.46 15.29 -16.91
CA ALA A 273 7.87 15.19 -17.28
C ALA A 273 8.87 15.22 -16.10
N GLN A 274 8.45 15.49 -14.86
CA GLN A 274 9.36 15.51 -13.70
C GLN A 274 9.73 14.12 -13.19
N TYR A 275 8.97 13.11 -13.56
CA TYR A 275 9.16 11.74 -13.07
C TYR A 275 9.30 10.76 -14.23
N MET A 276 10.12 9.73 -14.02
CA MET A 276 10.25 8.60 -14.92
C MET A 276 8.90 7.93 -15.17
N ARG A 277 8.55 7.71 -16.43
CA ARG A 277 7.31 7.02 -16.79
C ARG A 277 7.47 5.51 -16.60
N LEU A 278 6.61 4.94 -15.77
CA LEU A 278 6.54 3.50 -15.48
C LEU A 278 5.11 3.02 -15.72
N SER A 279 4.92 2.21 -16.75
CA SER A 279 3.60 1.61 -17.02
C SER A 279 3.21 0.60 -15.92
N PRO A 280 1.91 0.26 -15.75
CA PRO A 280 1.46 -0.80 -14.83
C PRO A 280 2.20 -2.11 -15.05
N VAL A 281 2.38 -2.48 -16.31
CA VAL A 281 3.08 -3.70 -16.72
C VAL A 281 4.55 -3.66 -16.28
N THR A 282 5.21 -2.53 -16.46
CA THR A 282 6.61 -2.34 -16.02
C THR A 282 6.75 -2.46 -14.51
N ARG A 283 5.86 -1.81 -13.75
CA ARG A 283 5.85 -1.89 -12.27
C ARG A 283 5.68 -3.33 -11.78
N ALA A 284 4.77 -4.08 -12.39
CA ALA A 284 4.52 -5.48 -12.08
C ALA A 284 5.72 -6.37 -12.47
N ASN A 285 6.24 -6.21 -13.70
CA ASN A 285 7.36 -7.01 -14.21
C ASN A 285 8.65 -6.82 -13.41
N LEU A 286 8.89 -5.62 -12.89
CA LEU A 286 10.04 -5.30 -12.03
C LEU A 286 9.80 -5.60 -10.56
N GLU A 287 8.59 -5.97 -10.17
CA GLU A 287 8.20 -6.25 -8.78
C GLU A 287 8.67 -5.15 -7.82
N LEU A 288 8.30 -3.90 -8.13
CA LEU A 288 8.82 -2.74 -7.41
C LEU A 288 8.35 -2.69 -5.95
N THR A 289 7.06 -2.84 -5.71
CA THR A 289 6.43 -2.67 -4.38
C THR A 289 5.61 -3.88 -3.92
N GLU A 290 5.18 -4.73 -4.86
CA GLU A 290 4.43 -5.96 -4.62
C GLU A 290 4.87 -7.04 -5.62
N THR A 291 4.94 -8.31 -5.16
CA THR A 291 5.28 -9.44 -6.05
C THR A 291 4.11 -9.77 -6.99
N MET A 292 4.42 -10.24 -8.21
CA MET A 292 3.41 -10.67 -9.19
C MET A 292 2.53 -11.81 -8.65
N ARG A 293 3.14 -12.74 -7.90
CA ARG A 293 2.44 -13.85 -7.26
C ARG A 293 2.32 -13.58 -5.77
N GLY A 294 1.10 -13.48 -5.27
CA GLY A 294 0.82 -13.32 -3.84
C GLY A 294 0.72 -11.87 -3.35
N ARG A 295 1.09 -10.87 -4.15
CA ARG A 295 1.06 -9.43 -3.79
C ARG A 295 1.73 -9.14 -2.44
N GLU A 296 2.87 -9.79 -2.20
CA GLU A 296 3.64 -9.65 -0.97
C GLU A 296 4.72 -8.57 -1.13
N LYS A 297 5.11 -7.94 -0.02
CA LYS A 297 6.24 -7.00 0.03
C LYS A 297 7.58 -7.74 -0.10
N ARG A 298 7.71 -8.90 0.55
CA ARG A 298 8.95 -9.69 0.52
C ARG A 298 9.25 -10.19 -0.89
N GLY A 299 10.45 -9.93 -1.38
CA GLY A 299 10.87 -10.28 -2.74
C GLY A 299 10.70 -9.13 -3.74
N THR A 300 10.47 -7.90 -3.27
CA THR A 300 10.35 -6.68 -4.07
C THR A 300 11.55 -5.75 -3.88
N LEU A 301 11.69 -4.73 -4.74
CA LEU A 301 12.70 -3.68 -4.55
C LEU A 301 12.45 -2.92 -3.24
N LEU A 302 11.21 -2.58 -2.96
CA LEU A 302 10.81 -1.91 -1.70
C LEU A 302 11.27 -2.71 -0.48
N TRP A 303 11.12 -4.04 -0.49
CA TRP A 303 11.58 -4.87 0.63
C TRP A 303 13.10 -4.78 0.86
N VAL A 304 13.88 -4.69 -0.20
CA VAL A 304 15.36 -4.58 -0.10
C VAL A 304 15.77 -3.23 0.48
N LEU A 305 15.15 -2.15 0.00
CA LEU A 305 15.54 -0.77 0.31
C LEU A 305 14.93 -0.24 1.61
N ASP A 306 13.85 -0.85 2.10
CA ASP A 306 13.17 -0.37 3.29
C ASP A 306 13.96 -0.66 4.57
N LYS A 307 14.74 0.35 4.96
CA LYS A 307 15.48 0.45 6.22
C LYS A 307 15.03 1.67 7.02
N THR A 308 13.85 2.20 6.68
CA THR A 308 13.26 3.35 7.36
C THR A 308 12.73 2.97 8.74
N GLU A 309 12.77 3.93 9.68
CA GLU A 309 12.30 3.74 11.04
C GLU A 309 10.86 4.25 11.23
N THR A 310 10.47 5.32 10.51
CA THR A 310 9.17 5.96 10.66
C THR A 310 8.14 5.49 9.62
N SER A 311 6.85 5.53 9.97
CA SER A 311 5.77 5.24 9.00
C SER A 311 5.71 6.27 7.86
N MET A 312 6.06 7.54 8.15
CA MET A 312 6.18 8.60 7.15
C MET A 312 7.28 8.29 6.14
N GLY A 313 8.46 7.87 6.61
CA GLY A 313 9.57 7.44 5.75
C GLY A 313 9.22 6.23 4.89
N LYS A 314 8.49 5.23 5.43
CA LYS A 314 8.01 4.07 4.65
C LYS A 314 7.10 4.48 3.50
N ARG A 315 6.15 5.40 3.74
CA ARG A 315 5.26 5.93 2.69
C ARG A 315 6.04 6.71 1.64
N LEU A 316 6.94 7.58 2.07
CA LEU A 316 7.75 8.38 1.17
C LEU A 316 8.70 7.52 0.32
N LEU A 317 9.34 6.50 0.92
CA LEU A 317 10.19 5.54 0.18
C LEU A 317 9.40 4.84 -0.92
N ARG A 318 8.19 4.36 -0.62
CA ARG A 318 7.30 3.77 -1.62
C ARG A 318 7.01 4.77 -2.75
N SER A 319 6.66 6.01 -2.40
CA SER A 319 6.41 7.07 -3.38
C SER A 319 7.64 7.33 -4.26
N TRP A 320 8.85 7.39 -3.70
CA TRP A 320 10.07 7.59 -4.48
C TRP A 320 10.37 6.44 -5.44
N ILE A 321 10.12 5.19 -5.04
CA ILE A 321 10.26 4.02 -5.92
C ILE A 321 9.23 4.07 -7.06
N GLU A 322 8.02 4.51 -6.78
CA GLU A 322 6.94 4.62 -7.77
C GLU A 322 7.08 5.86 -8.66
N GLN A 323 7.88 6.85 -8.25
CA GLN A 323 8.09 8.15 -8.92
C GLN A 323 9.59 8.51 -8.97
N PRO A 324 10.44 7.74 -9.71
CA PRO A 324 11.85 8.10 -9.86
C PRO A 324 12.00 9.46 -10.56
N LEU A 325 13.02 10.23 -10.16
CA LEU A 325 13.29 11.56 -10.74
C LEU A 325 13.92 11.43 -12.13
N VAL A 326 13.75 12.49 -12.95
CA VAL A 326 14.45 12.65 -14.24
C VAL A 326 15.37 13.88 -14.22
N ASP A 327 15.37 14.66 -13.15
CA ASP A 327 16.25 15.79 -12.94
C ASP A 327 17.58 15.33 -12.32
N ALA A 328 18.66 15.42 -13.08
CA ALA A 328 19.99 14.98 -12.67
C ALA A 328 20.51 15.72 -11.43
N ASP A 329 20.23 17.01 -11.29
CA ASP A 329 20.67 17.80 -10.15
C ASP A 329 19.98 17.36 -8.86
N ALA A 330 18.66 17.14 -8.92
CA ALA A 330 17.88 16.63 -7.79
C ALA A 330 18.30 15.21 -7.39
N ILE A 331 18.60 14.34 -8.36
CA ILE A 331 19.12 12.99 -8.13
C ILE A 331 20.46 13.06 -7.42
N ASN A 332 21.41 13.85 -7.95
CA ASN A 332 22.74 14.00 -7.38
C ASN A 332 22.72 14.65 -5.99
N ALA A 333 21.78 15.54 -5.71
CA ALA A 333 21.57 16.09 -4.37
C ALA A 333 21.22 14.98 -3.36
N ARG A 334 20.32 14.02 -3.73
CA ARG A 334 20.00 12.86 -2.90
C ARG A 334 21.21 11.93 -2.75
N LEU A 335 21.91 11.60 -3.84
CA LEU A 335 23.10 10.74 -3.81
C LEU A 335 24.20 11.31 -2.92
N THR A 336 24.44 12.63 -2.98
CA THR A 336 25.42 13.32 -2.13
C THR A 336 25.00 13.25 -0.65
N ALA A 337 23.71 13.41 -0.35
CA ALA A 337 23.19 13.26 1.01
C ALA A 337 23.35 11.83 1.54
N VAL A 338 23.05 10.82 0.72
CA VAL A 338 23.24 9.41 1.06
C VAL A 338 24.73 9.11 1.28
N GLN A 339 25.65 9.66 0.44
CA GLN A 339 27.10 9.51 0.62
C GLN A 339 27.58 10.10 1.93
N ALA A 340 27.08 11.25 2.32
CA ALA A 340 27.44 11.89 3.58
C ALA A 340 27.00 11.04 4.79
N LEU A 341 25.75 10.54 4.76
CA LEU A 341 25.22 9.62 5.77
C LEU A 341 25.95 8.25 5.78
N TYR A 342 26.31 7.73 4.61
CA TYR A 342 27.10 6.49 4.50
C TYR A 342 28.46 6.63 5.18
N SER A 343 29.15 7.76 4.98
CA SER A 343 30.47 8.03 5.54
C SER A 343 30.44 8.36 7.03
N ALA A 344 29.35 9.00 7.52
CA ALA A 344 29.19 9.43 8.91
C ALA A 344 28.47 8.33 9.74
N SER A 345 29.13 7.20 9.98
CA SER A 345 28.51 6.02 10.60
C SER A 345 27.89 6.27 11.99
N ILE A 346 28.56 7.09 12.83
CA ILE A 346 28.05 7.41 14.18
C ILE A 346 26.82 8.32 14.07
N ALA A 347 26.92 9.43 13.33
CA ALA A 347 25.79 10.36 13.17
C ALA A 347 24.57 9.66 12.52
N ARG A 348 24.80 8.75 11.56
CA ARG A 348 23.71 7.94 10.98
C ARG A 348 23.06 7.03 12.01
N ALA A 349 23.84 6.33 12.86
CA ALA A 349 23.30 5.44 13.88
C ALA A 349 22.46 6.23 14.90
N ASP A 350 22.98 7.36 15.39
CA ASP A 350 22.29 8.23 16.33
C ASP A 350 21.03 8.85 15.71
N LEU A 351 21.08 9.22 14.41
CA LEU A 351 19.92 9.71 13.67
C LEU A 351 18.83 8.64 13.59
N LYS A 352 19.20 7.41 13.25
CA LYS A 352 18.24 6.29 13.15
C LYS A 352 17.62 5.94 14.50
N GLU A 353 18.41 5.96 15.57
CA GLU A 353 17.92 5.77 16.93
C GLU A 353 16.89 6.85 17.30
N ALA A 354 17.19 8.13 17.02
CA ALA A 354 16.26 9.22 17.26
C ALA A 354 14.97 9.08 16.43
N LEU A 355 15.10 8.72 15.14
CA LEU A 355 13.95 8.47 14.25
C LEU A 355 13.08 7.31 14.71
N GLY A 356 13.65 6.28 15.34
CA GLY A 356 12.91 5.16 15.93
C GLY A 356 11.94 5.57 17.06
N HIS A 357 12.12 6.75 17.64
CA HIS A 357 11.22 7.32 18.65
C HIS A 357 10.25 8.38 18.09
N VAL A 358 10.28 8.62 16.78
CA VAL A 358 9.37 9.55 16.09
C VAL A 358 8.12 8.81 15.65
N PHE A 359 6.97 9.23 16.16
CA PHE A 359 5.67 8.71 15.77
C PHE A 359 5.19 9.28 14.42
N ASP A 360 4.10 8.76 13.90
CA ASP A 360 3.48 9.22 12.65
C ASP A 360 2.79 10.59 12.82
N ILE A 361 3.60 11.66 12.79
CA ILE A 361 3.08 13.02 12.99
C ILE A 361 2.10 13.46 11.89
N GLU A 362 2.23 12.96 10.68
CA GLU A 362 1.29 13.27 9.60
C GLU A 362 -0.12 12.79 9.97
N ARG A 363 -0.27 11.53 10.34
CA ARG A 363 -1.57 10.94 10.70
C ARG A 363 -2.07 11.39 12.07
N LEU A 364 -1.17 11.61 13.04
CA LEU A 364 -1.53 12.16 14.35
C LEU A 364 -2.13 13.57 14.22
N THR A 365 -1.50 14.41 13.42
CA THR A 365 -1.99 15.77 13.16
C THR A 365 -3.38 15.77 12.53
N THR A 366 -3.66 14.77 11.71
CA THR A 366 -5.01 14.54 11.16
C THR A 366 -6.03 14.34 12.24
N ARG A 367 -5.78 13.39 13.11
CA ARG A 367 -6.73 13.02 14.15
C ARG A 367 -6.93 14.15 15.14
N ILE A 368 -5.91 14.96 15.38
CA ILE A 368 -6.01 16.18 16.19
C ILE A 368 -7.00 17.15 15.57
N LEU A 369 -6.89 17.41 14.27
CA LEU A 369 -7.81 18.32 13.56
C LEU A 369 -9.26 17.85 13.54
N TYR A 370 -9.45 16.54 13.38
CA TYR A 370 -10.80 15.96 13.44
C TYR A 370 -11.35 15.86 14.87
N GLY A 371 -10.59 16.30 15.89
CA GLY A 371 -10.97 16.16 17.29
C GLY A 371 -11.12 14.71 17.75
N SER A 372 -10.59 13.77 16.97
CA SER A 372 -10.68 12.32 17.23
C SER A 372 -9.42 11.74 17.89
N ALA A 373 -8.39 12.57 18.10
CA ALA A 373 -7.16 12.17 18.76
C ALA A 373 -7.41 11.84 20.24
N THR A 374 -6.78 10.78 20.69
CA THR A 374 -6.78 10.37 22.10
C THR A 374 -5.68 11.10 22.88
N PRO A 375 -5.79 11.19 24.23
CA PRO A 375 -4.73 11.79 25.05
C PRO A 375 -3.36 11.13 24.85
N ARG A 376 -3.30 9.82 24.64
CA ARG A 376 -2.05 9.09 24.32
C ARG A 376 -1.43 9.50 23.01
N GLU A 377 -2.24 9.75 21.99
CA GLU A 377 -1.76 10.20 20.68
C GLU A 377 -1.23 11.63 20.74
N VAL A 378 -1.88 12.52 21.48
CA VAL A 378 -1.36 13.86 21.69
C VAL A 378 -0.05 13.82 22.49
N LYS A 379 0.07 12.94 23.50
CA LYS A 379 1.33 12.71 24.21
C LYS A 379 2.41 12.19 23.27
N ALA A 380 2.11 11.26 22.35
CA ALA A 380 3.05 10.76 21.36
C ALA A 380 3.57 11.86 20.42
N LEU A 381 2.74 12.86 20.06
CA LEU A 381 3.20 14.05 19.39
C LEU A 381 4.22 14.83 20.23
N GLY A 382 3.96 15.02 21.53
CA GLY A 382 4.89 15.66 22.45
C GLY A 382 6.21 14.90 22.56
N ASP A 383 6.15 13.57 22.66
CA ASP A 383 7.37 12.73 22.71
C ASP A 383 8.17 12.83 21.41
N THR A 384 7.48 12.91 20.27
CA THR A 384 8.15 13.20 18.99
C THR A 384 8.83 14.55 18.97
N CYS A 385 8.14 15.62 19.43
CA CYS A 385 8.75 16.96 19.48
C CYS A 385 10.02 16.97 20.37
N ALA A 386 10.05 16.19 21.44
CA ALA A 386 11.22 16.06 22.31
C ALA A 386 12.44 15.41 21.59
N MET A 387 12.22 14.62 20.53
CA MET A 387 13.29 14.02 19.74
C MET A 387 13.81 14.92 18.61
N LEU A 388 13.04 15.91 18.17
CA LEU A 388 13.39 16.77 17.02
C LEU A 388 14.76 17.48 17.18
N PRO A 389 15.19 17.96 18.35
CA PRO A 389 16.51 18.54 18.52
C PRO A 389 17.64 17.57 18.17
N GLN A 390 17.53 16.30 18.54
CA GLN A 390 18.51 15.26 18.22
C GLN A 390 18.50 14.96 16.72
N VAL A 391 17.34 14.75 16.12
CA VAL A 391 17.20 14.54 14.66
C VAL A 391 17.84 15.68 13.88
N LYS A 392 17.53 16.94 14.24
CA LYS A 392 18.07 18.14 13.60
C LYS A 392 19.59 18.22 13.70
N THR A 393 20.13 17.96 14.89
CA THR A 393 21.58 18.05 15.16
C THR A 393 22.36 16.99 14.39
N GLN A 394 21.88 15.74 14.38
CA GLN A 394 22.57 14.65 13.68
C GLN A 394 22.49 14.82 12.15
N ALA A 395 21.37 15.30 11.63
CA ALA A 395 21.24 15.61 10.20
C ALA A 395 22.22 16.71 9.76
N ALA A 396 22.31 17.80 10.54
CA ALA A 396 23.24 18.91 10.26
C ALA A 396 24.72 18.50 10.36
N ALA A 397 25.06 17.58 11.26
CA ALA A 397 26.43 17.10 11.47
C ALA A 397 27.04 16.39 10.26
N CYS A 398 26.19 15.86 9.34
CA CYS A 398 26.64 15.17 8.14
C CYS A 398 27.15 16.11 7.01
N GLY A 399 26.84 17.41 7.05
CA GLY A 399 27.45 18.48 6.23
C GLY A 399 27.06 18.49 4.74
N ALA A 400 26.13 17.64 4.24
CA ALA A 400 25.65 17.72 2.87
C ALA A 400 24.59 18.83 2.70
N PRO A 401 24.55 19.56 1.56
CA PRO A 401 23.65 20.71 1.38
C PRO A 401 22.16 20.33 1.56
N LEU A 402 21.73 19.17 1.03
CA LEU A 402 20.35 18.71 1.19
C LEU A 402 20.04 18.41 2.66
N LEU A 403 20.93 17.74 3.39
CA LEU A 403 20.74 17.42 4.81
C LEU A 403 20.70 18.69 5.68
N THR A 404 21.54 19.69 5.36
CA THR A 404 21.51 21.00 6.02
C THR A 404 20.19 21.70 5.79
N ASN A 405 19.72 21.76 4.55
CA ASN A 405 18.43 22.35 4.20
C ASN A 405 17.26 21.62 4.93
N LEU A 406 17.25 20.30 4.92
CA LEU A 406 16.23 19.53 5.64
C LEU A 406 16.28 19.78 7.16
N SER A 407 17.48 19.86 7.74
CA SER A 407 17.63 20.19 9.15
C SER A 407 17.10 21.59 9.50
N GLU A 408 17.30 22.58 8.62
CA GLU A 408 16.74 23.94 8.77
C GLU A 408 15.21 23.98 8.69
N GLN A 409 14.62 23.09 7.88
CA GLN A 409 13.17 22.96 7.77
C GLN A 409 12.50 22.32 8.99
N ILE A 410 13.26 21.62 9.83
CA ILE A 410 12.75 21.05 11.08
C ILE A 410 12.55 22.20 12.08
N ASP A 411 11.30 22.49 12.37
CA ASP A 411 10.89 23.31 13.50
C ASP A 411 10.88 22.45 14.76
N LEU A 412 11.48 22.91 15.85
CA LEU A 412 11.56 22.13 17.10
C LEU A 412 10.22 22.02 17.83
N LEU A 413 9.23 22.86 17.47
CA LEU A 413 7.88 22.85 18.04
C LEU A 413 7.89 22.90 19.57
N GLU A 414 8.81 23.68 20.15
CA GLU A 414 9.01 23.78 21.61
C GLU A 414 7.75 24.29 22.33
N ASP A 415 7.04 25.23 21.71
CA ASP A 415 5.76 25.75 22.17
C ASP A 415 4.66 24.66 22.22
N VAL A 416 4.57 23.83 21.17
CA VAL A 416 3.66 22.68 21.11
C VAL A 416 4.03 21.66 22.18
N LEU A 417 5.32 21.33 22.31
CA LEU A 417 5.81 20.41 23.35
C LEU A 417 5.47 20.90 24.74
N GLN A 418 5.72 22.20 25.04
CA GLN A 418 5.43 22.81 26.33
C GLN A 418 3.93 22.78 26.63
N ASN A 419 3.07 23.10 25.64
CA ASN A 419 1.63 23.05 25.80
C ASN A 419 1.15 21.63 26.16
N ILE A 420 1.65 20.61 25.47
CA ILE A 420 1.31 19.21 25.74
C ILE A 420 1.78 18.78 27.13
N GLN A 421 3.04 19.07 27.47
CA GLN A 421 3.63 18.66 28.76
C GLN A 421 2.98 19.34 29.96
N THR A 422 2.54 20.60 29.81
CA THR A 422 1.84 21.30 30.90
C THR A 422 0.40 20.84 31.06
N ALA A 423 -0.27 20.50 29.95
CA ALA A 423 -1.68 20.11 29.98
C ALA A 423 -1.92 18.65 30.33
N LEU A 424 -1.10 17.73 29.83
CA LEU A 424 -1.30 16.28 29.97
C LEU A 424 -0.41 15.65 31.05
N VAL A 425 -0.91 14.61 31.69
CA VAL A 425 -0.11 13.74 32.58
C VAL A 425 0.92 12.93 31.78
N ASP A 426 1.94 12.36 32.43
CA ASP A 426 2.99 11.60 31.76
C ASP A 426 2.51 10.27 31.16
N ASP A 427 1.54 9.59 31.78
CA ASP A 427 0.84 8.40 31.26
C ASP A 427 -0.66 8.68 31.17
N PRO A 428 -1.13 9.29 30.08
CA PRO A 428 -2.53 9.65 29.93
C PRO A 428 -3.40 8.42 29.62
N PRO A 429 -4.70 8.47 30.00
CA PRO A 429 -5.65 7.40 29.70
C PRO A 429 -5.80 7.19 28.18
N ALA A 430 -6.24 5.98 27.80
CA ALA A 430 -6.47 5.66 26.38
C ALA A 430 -7.62 6.47 25.75
N ASN A 431 -8.54 6.99 26.59
CA ASN A 431 -9.66 7.83 26.14
C ASN A 431 -10.06 8.78 27.27
N MET A 432 -10.88 9.78 26.95
CA MET A 432 -11.34 10.79 27.91
C MET A 432 -12.52 10.34 28.80
N LYS A 433 -13.08 9.13 28.60
CA LYS A 433 -14.34 8.71 29.27
C LYS A 433 -14.25 8.65 30.80
N ASP A 434 -13.09 8.22 31.27
CA ASP A 434 -12.87 8.03 32.70
C ASP A 434 -12.16 9.23 33.38
N GLY A 435 -11.82 10.27 32.58
CA GLY A 435 -11.07 11.44 33.01
C GLY A 435 -9.62 11.14 33.38
N GLY A 436 -8.94 12.09 34.00
CA GLY A 436 -7.56 11.93 34.50
C GLY A 436 -6.48 12.19 33.46
N ALA A 437 -6.82 12.80 32.32
CA ALA A 437 -5.86 13.18 31.28
C ALA A 437 -5.11 14.49 31.60
N ILE A 438 -5.75 15.42 32.26
CA ILE A 438 -5.21 16.76 32.54
C ILE A 438 -4.24 16.70 33.73
N ARG A 439 -3.09 17.36 33.62
CA ARG A 439 -2.08 17.42 34.69
C ARG A 439 -2.54 18.27 35.86
N ALA A 440 -2.18 17.88 37.08
CA ALA A 440 -2.40 18.69 38.26
C ALA A 440 -1.64 20.04 38.17
N GLY A 441 -2.29 21.13 38.59
CA GLY A 441 -1.74 22.49 38.48
C GLY A 441 -1.98 23.16 37.10
N TYR A 442 -2.55 22.48 36.12
CA TYR A 442 -2.92 23.06 34.82
C TYR A 442 -4.15 23.97 34.93
N ASN A 443 -5.15 23.52 35.67
CA ASN A 443 -6.38 24.29 35.88
C ASN A 443 -6.86 24.17 37.35
N SER A 444 -7.03 25.30 38.03
CA SER A 444 -7.39 25.35 39.45
C SER A 444 -8.75 24.69 39.73
N GLU A 445 -9.75 24.82 38.85
CA GLU A 445 -11.06 24.22 39.00
C GLU A 445 -11.00 22.67 38.92
N VAL A 446 -10.14 22.13 38.01
CA VAL A 446 -9.88 20.68 37.93
C VAL A 446 -9.29 20.17 39.25
N ASP A 447 -8.34 20.91 39.83
CA ASP A 447 -7.67 20.51 41.07
C ASP A 447 -8.66 20.56 42.24
N GLU A 448 -9.47 21.62 42.33
CA GLU A 448 -10.54 21.72 43.34
C GLU A 448 -11.56 20.56 43.23
N LEU A 449 -12.00 20.22 42.04
CA LEU A 449 -12.94 19.12 41.82
C LEU A 449 -12.34 17.77 42.20
N ARG A 450 -11.06 17.55 41.91
CA ARG A 450 -10.31 16.35 42.32
C ARG A 450 -10.15 16.27 43.82
N ASP A 451 -9.88 17.39 44.48
CA ASP A 451 -9.78 17.46 45.96
C ASP A 451 -11.13 17.12 46.61
N ILE A 452 -12.24 17.60 46.06
CA ILE A 452 -13.58 17.25 46.52
C ILE A 452 -13.82 15.73 46.38
N MET A 453 -13.41 15.12 45.26
CA MET A 453 -13.54 13.68 45.02
C MET A 453 -12.67 12.85 45.96
N HIS A 454 -11.41 13.25 46.15
CA HIS A 454 -10.46 12.58 47.07
C HIS A 454 -10.84 12.77 48.54
N GLY A 455 -11.16 13.98 48.91
CA GLY A 455 -11.68 14.31 50.22
C GLY A 455 -13.00 13.59 50.54
N GLY A 456 -13.88 13.50 49.54
CA GLY A 456 -15.14 12.74 49.62
C GLY A 456 -14.93 11.25 49.90
N LYS A 457 -13.93 10.61 49.29
CA LYS A 457 -13.58 9.20 49.59
C LYS A 457 -13.07 9.03 51.02
N GLY A 458 -12.23 9.95 51.50
CA GLY A 458 -11.77 9.97 52.91
C GLY A 458 -12.92 10.18 53.89
N TYR A 459 -13.84 11.09 53.55
CA TYR A 459 -15.04 11.34 54.36
C TYR A 459 -15.98 10.12 54.40
N LEU A 460 -16.15 9.40 53.27
CA LEU A 460 -16.90 8.14 53.20
C LEU A 460 -16.29 7.06 54.13
N SER A 461 -14.98 6.94 54.18
CA SER A 461 -14.28 6.00 55.05
C SER A 461 -14.48 6.38 56.55
N ASN A 462 -14.38 7.67 56.87
CA ASN A 462 -14.65 8.18 58.19
C ASN A 462 -16.13 8.01 58.59
N LEU A 463 -17.04 8.25 57.66
CA LEU A 463 -18.47 8.05 57.86
C LEU A 463 -18.80 6.56 58.11
N GLU A 464 -18.14 5.67 57.38
CA GLU A 464 -18.28 4.22 57.59
C GLU A 464 -17.76 3.81 58.97
N ALA A 465 -16.63 4.33 59.39
CA ALA A 465 -16.06 4.07 60.69
C ALA A 465 -16.99 4.60 61.81
N ARG A 466 -17.49 5.85 61.68
CA ARG A 466 -18.43 6.45 62.62
C ARG A 466 -19.74 5.65 62.69
N TYR A 467 -20.33 5.26 61.61
CA TYR A 467 -21.54 4.44 61.57
C TYR A 467 -21.31 3.05 62.16
N ARG A 468 -20.11 2.45 62.06
CA ARG A 468 -19.80 1.21 62.79
C ARG A 468 -19.75 1.39 64.31
N GLU A 469 -19.19 2.50 64.76
CA GLU A 469 -19.12 2.83 66.17
C GLU A 469 -20.48 3.15 66.71
N GLU A 470 -21.26 4.00 66.05
CA GLU A 470 -22.60 4.42 66.51
C GLU A 470 -23.62 3.28 66.53
N THR A 471 -23.59 2.36 65.57
CA THR A 471 -24.52 1.25 65.41
C THR A 471 -24.05 -0.03 66.09
N GLY A 472 -22.77 -0.14 66.43
CA GLY A 472 -22.18 -1.38 66.99
C GLY A 472 -22.15 -2.53 65.99
N ILE A 473 -22.30 -2.26 64.64
CA ILE A 473 -22.34 -3.27 63.60
C ILE A 473 -20.92 -3.41 62.98
N PRO A 474 -20.14 -4.45 63.32
CA PRO A 474 -18.73 -4.54 62.91
C PRO A 474 -18.51 -4.71 61.40
N LYS A 475 -19.49 -5.26 60.70
CA LYS A 475 -19.41 -5.56 59.22
C LYS A 475 -20.21 -4.56 58.39
N LEU A 476 -20.59 -3.42 58.89
CA LEU A 476 -21.21 -2.35 58.13
C LEU A 476 -20.20 -1.84 57.09
N LYS A 477 -20.61 -1.71 55.77
CA LYS A 477 -19.81 -1.18 54.71
C LYS A 477 -20.58 -0.17 53.92
N ILE A 478 -19.91 0.90 53.49
CA ILE A 478 -20.45 1.80 52.44
C ILE A 478 -19.99 1.30 51.12
N GLY A 479 -20.93 0.98 50.22
CA GLY A 479 -20.68 0.52 48.85
C GLY A 479 -21.29 1.45 47.82
N PHE A 480 -20.89 1.33 46.55
CA PHE A 480 -21.44 2.07 45.43
C PHE A 480 -22.04 1.13 44.39
N ASN A 481 -23.18 1.49 43.80
CA ASN A 481 -23.81 0.79 42.72
C ASN A 481 -24.31 1.82 41.68
N LYS A 482 -24.02 1.62 40.40
CA LYS A 482 -24.42 2.54 39.32
C LYS A 482 -25.92 2.84 39.27
N VAL A 483 -26.78 1.92 39.70
CA VAL A 483 -28.25 2.09 39.70
C VAL A 483 -28.77 2.81 40.93
N PHE A 484 -28.17 2.54 42.11
CA PHE A 484 -28.70 3.01 43.39
C PHE A 484 -27.83 4.07 44.09
N GLY A 485 -26.63 4.37 43.53
CA GLY A 485 -25.66 5.27 44.13
C GLY A 485 -24.91 4.65 45.32
N TYR A 486 -24.49 5.47 46.26
CA TYR A 486 -23.88 5.02 47.49
C TYR A 486 -24.93 4.42 48.47
N TYR A 487 -24.58 3.32 49.13
CA TYR A 487 -25.45 2.63 50.08
C TYR A 487 -24.64 2.06 51.25
N ILE A 488 -25.29 1.90 52.35
CA ILE A 488 -24.77 1.23 53.54
C ILE A 488 -25.28 -0.22 53.49
N GLU A 489 -24.38 -1.19 53.47
CA GLU A 489 -24.71 -2.62 53.46
C GLU A 489 -24.53 -3.17 54.87
N VAL A 490 -25.64 -3.75 55.37
CA VAL A 490 -25.71 -4.41 56.67
C VAL A 490 -26.08 -5.87 56.45
N SER A 491 -25.31 -6.78 57.08
CA SER A 491 -25.61 -8.21 57.01
C SER A 491 -26.86 -8.57 57.78
N ARG A 492 -27.59 -9.61 57.32
CA ARG A 492 -28.88 -10.02 57.82
C ARG A 492 -28.96 -10.27 59.35
N SER A 493 -27.85 -10.64 59.95
CA SER A 493 -27.71 -10.87 61.39
C SER A 493 -27.77 -9.59 62.28
N TYR A 494 -27.69 -8.40 61.67
CA TYR A 494 -27.66 -7.11 62.38
C TYR A 494 -28.75 -6.13 61.90
N THR A 495 -29.75 -6.61 61.13
CA THR A 495 -30.84 -5.76 60.62
C THR A 495 -31.67 -5.13 61.78
N ASP A 496 -31.83 -5.82 62.90
CA ASP A 496 -32.57 -5.34 64.03
C ASP A 496 -31.79 -4.27 64.86
N SER A 497 -30.52 -4.11 64.59
CA SER A 497 -29.64 -3.11 65.26
C SER A 497 -29.50 -1.83 64.43
N VAL A 498 -30.19 -1.72 63.33
CA VAL A 498 -30.11 -0.56 62.43
C VAL A 498 -30.98 0.58 62.95
N PRO A 499 -30.45 1.81 63.12
CA PRO A 499 -31.23 2.96 63.62
C PRO A 499 -32.35 3.36 62.65
N ASP A 500 -33.44 3.93 63.16
CA ASP A 500 -34.58 4.46 62.37
C ASP A 500 -34.17 5.57 61.36
N THR A 501 -33.01 6.18 61.55
CA THR A 501 -32.42 7.20 60.65
C THR A 501 -31.95 6.64 59.37
N PHE A 502 -31.76 5.31 59.26
CA PHE A 502 -31.37 4.62 58.05
C PHE A 502 -32.58 4.21 57.21
N THR A 503 -32.73 4.80 56.06
CA THR A 503 -33.85 4.45 55.16
C THR A 503 -33.48 3.23 54.31
N ARG A 504 -34.25 2.14 54.39
CA ARG A 504 -34.04 0.92 53.62
C ARG A 504 -34.31 1.15 52.12
N LYS A 505 -33.36 0.75 51.25
CA LYS A 505 -33.46 0.84 49.80
C LYS A 505 -33.63 -0.51 49.12
N GLN A 506 -32.96 -1.56 49.56
CA GLN A 506 -32.96 -2.86 48.95
C GLN A 506 -32.72 -3.97 49.93
N THR A 507 -33.50 -5.09 49.82
CA THR A 507 -33.27 -6.34 50.55
C THR A 507 -32.56 -7.34 49.65
N LEU A 508 -31.46 -7.92 50.13
CA LEU A 508 -30.68 -8.96 49.48
C LEU A 508 -30.80 -10.27 50.23
N THR A 509 -30.39 -11.38 49.63
CA THR A 509 -30.33 -12.70 50.27
C THR A 509 -29.36 -12.72 51.46
N THR A 510 -28.31 -11.91 51.45
CA THR A 510 -27.22 -11.85 52.44
C THR A 510 -27.32 -10.67 53.42
N GLY A 511 -28.17 -9.68 53.16
CA GLY A 511 -28.29 -8.46 53.98
C GLY A 511 -29.26 -7.45 53.42
N GLU A 512 -29.23 -6.25 53.96
CA GLU A 512 -30.06 -5.14 53.53
C GLU A 512 -29.18 -3.90 53.21
N ARG A 513 -29.66 -3.06 52.27
CA ARG A 513 -29.01 -1.81 51.90
C ARG A 513 -29.83 -0.62 52.34
N TYR A 514 -29.12 0.34 52.97
CA TYR A 514 -29.71 1.53 53.57
C TYR A 514 -29.06 2.81 52.99
N ILE A 515 -29.75 3.92 53.12
CA ILE A 515 -29.24 5.27 52.89
C ILE A 515 -29.50 6.17 54.08
N THR A 516 -28.67 7.20 54.28
CA THR A 516 -28.89 8.28 55.21
C THR A 516 -28.95 9.62 54.48
N PRO A 517 -29.57 10.68 55.02
CA PRO A 517 -29.54 12.01 54.44
C PRO A 517 -28.11 12.52 54.22
N GLU A 518 -27.22 12.31 55.18
CA GLU A 518 -25.81 12.72 55.12
C GLU A 518 -25.05 11.98 53.98
N LEU A 519 -25.27 10.67 53.86
CA LEU A 519 -24.67 9.91 52.75
C LEU A 519 -25.21 10.40 51.40
N LYS A 520 -26.48 10.81 51.31
CA LYS A 520 -27.08 11.32 50.08
C LYS A 520 -26.59 12.70 49.71
N GLU A 521 -26.34 13.60 50.68
CA GLU A 521 -25.71 14.90 50.41
C GLU A 521 -24.27 14.74 49.93
N LEU A 522 -23.52 13.84 50.59
CA LEU A 522 -22.14 13.54 50.16
C LEU A 522 -22.10 12.92 48.75
N GLU A 523 -23.02 11.99 48.45
CA GLU A 523 -23.20 11.42 47.12
C GLU A 523 -23.42 12.50 46.08
N ASN A 524 -24.36 13.41 46.32
CA ASN A 524 -24.67 14.49 45.38
C ASN A 524 -23.43 15.39 45.11
N LYS A 525 -22.65 15.70 46.16
CA LYS A 525 -21.42 16.48 46.04
C LYS A 525 -20.35 15.72 45.20
N ILE A 526 -20.13 14.44 45.49
CA ILE A 526 -19.11 13.63 44.81
C ILE A 526 -19.51 13.39 43.33
N LEU A 527 -20.77 13.00 43.07
CA LEU A 527 -21.24 12.73 41.71
C LEU A 527 -21.28 13.99 40.86
N GLY A 528 -21.77 15.10 41.42
CA GLY A 528 -21.79 16.39 40.74
C GLY A 528 -20.37 16.92 40.45
N ALA A 529 -19.41 16.71 41.36
CA ALA A 529 -18.02 17.05 41.12
C ALA A 529 -17.40 16.19 40.01
N ASN A 530 -17.72 14.89 39.99
CA ASN A 530 -17.22 13.97 38.97
C ASN A 530 -17.75 14.31 37.57
N GLU A 531 -19.05 14.55 37.42
CA GLU A 531 -19.66 14.94 36.15
C GLU A 531 -19.06 16.26 35.63
N ARG A 532 -18.93 17.26 36.53
CA ARG A 532 -18.33 18.56 36.16
C ARG A 532 -16.86 18.43 35.80
N LEU A 533 -16.10 17.57 36.52
CA LEU A 533 -14.70 17.30 36.22
C LEU A 533 -14.53 16.69 34.83
N LEU A 534 -15.33 15.69 34.47
CA LEU A 534 -15.28 15.07 33.17
C LEU A 534 -15.57 16.07 32.05
N VAL A 535 -16.62 16.88 32.20
CA VAL A 535 -16.97 17.93 31.18
C VAL A 535 -15.84 18.93 31.05
N LEU A 536 -15.26 19.39 32.17
CA LEU A 536 -14.16 20.37 32.15
C LEU A 536 -12.89 19.78 31.55
N GLU A 537 -12.51 18.56 31.91
CA GLU A 537 -11.36 17.89 31.28
C GLU A 537 -11.54 17.69 29.78
N HIS A 538 -12.75 17.34 29.32
CA HIS A 538 -13.07 17.28 27.89
C HIS A 538 -12.90 18.64 27.20
N GLN A 539 -13.36 19.73 27.81
CA GLN A 539 -13.24 21.08 27.27
C GLN A 539 -11.76 21.49 27.17
N LEU A 540 -11.00 21.31 28.24
CA LEU A 540 -9.56 21.64 28.27
C LEU A 540 -8.76 20.81 27.27
N PHE A 541 -9.13 19.55 27.07
CA PHE A 541 -8.52 18.72 26.05
C PHE A 541 -8.87 19.20 24.63
N ALA A 542 -10.12 19.59 24.37
CA ALA A 542 -10.54 20.16 23.10
C ALA A 542 -9.81 21.49 22.80
N ASP A 543 -9.63 22.34 23.82
CA ASP A 543 -8.86 23.60 23.72
C ASP A 543 -7.38 23.32 23.38
N LEU A 544 -6.78 22.28 23.98
CA LEU A 544 -5.44 21.81 23.65
C LEU A 544 -5.36 21.37 22.18
N LEU A 545 -6.29 20.52 21.70
CA LEU A 545 -6.34 20.10 20.30
C LEU A 545 -6.46 21.30 19.37
N SER A 546 -7.28 22.28 19.69
CA SER A 546 -7.46 23.52 18.92
C SER A 546 -6.16 24.33 18.84
N SER A 547 -5.41 24.45 19.96
CA SER A 547 -4.13 25.17 20.00
C SER A 547 -3.06 24.49 19.11
N ILE A 548 -2.99 23.14 19.13
CA ILE A 548 -2.07 22.37 18.28
C ILE A 548 -2.47 22.50 16.81
N SER A 549 -3.78 22.50 16.53
CA SER A 549 -4.32 22.64 15.17
C SER A 549 -3.93 23.98 14.51
N ALA A 550 -3.72 25.03 15.28
CA ALA A 550 -3.26 26.32 14.75
C ALA A 550 -1.82 26.22 14.17
N GLU A 551 -1.00 25.29 14.64
CA GLU A 551 0.40 25.11 14.25
C GLU A 551 0.62 24.06 13.15
N ILE A 552 -0.43 23.63 12.51
CA ILE A 552 -0.42 22.49 11.57
C ILE A 552 0.59 22.62 10.43
N VAL A 553 0.77 23.81 9.88
CA VAL A 553 1.67 24.08 8.75
C VAL A 553 3.11 23.81 9.16
N ARG A 554 3.50 24.24 10.38
CA ARG A 554 4.84 24.01 10.95
C ARG A 554 5.07 22.52 11.17
N ILE A 555 4.04 21.83 11.73
CA ILE A 555 4.10 20.38 12.00
C ILE A 555 4.24 19.59 10.68
N GLN A 556 3.45 19.92 9.65
CA GLN A 556 3.51 19.24 8.34
C GLN A 556 4.87 19.45 7.66
N ARG A 557 5.43 20.66 7.70
CA ARG A 557 6.76 20.94 7.15
C ARG A 557 7.83 20.12 7.86
N THR A 558 7.77 20.03 9.18
CA THR A 558 8.69 19.22 9.99
C THR A 558 8.55 17.74 9.66
N ALA A 559 7.31 17.22 9.54
CA ALA A 559 7.04 15.83 9.19
C ALA A 559 7.64 15.45 7.83
N SER A 560 7.47 16.30 6.82
CA SER A 560 8.04 16.09 5.49
C SER A 560 9.57 16.06 5.50
N ALA A 561 10.22 16.95 6.27
CA ALA A 561 11.68 16.96 6.41
C ALA A 561 12.19 15.70 7.12
N VAL A 562 11.51 15.26 8.18
CA VAL A 562 11.82 14.03 8.92
C VAL A 562 11.66 12.79 8.03
N ALA A 563 10.58 12.71 7.25
CA ALA A 563 10.35 11.60 6.33
C ALA A 563 11.46 11.47 5.28
N GLN A 564 11.92 12.61 4.73
CA GLN A 564 13.02 12.63 3.76
C GLN A 564 14.35 12.20 4.39
N LEU A 565 14.65 12.66 5.60
CA LEU A 565 15.85 12.24 6.34
C LEU A 565 15.83 10.74 6.62
N ASP A 566 14.68 10.19 6.99
CA ASP A 566 14.52 8.76 7.26
C ASP A 566 14.77 7.92 6.00
N VAL A 567 14.25 8.33 4.84
CA VAL A 567 14.50 7.62 3.57
C VAL A 567 15.98 7.68 3.20
N LEU A 568 16.61 8.85 3.29
CA LEU A 568 18.03 9.01 2.96
C LEU A 568 18.94 8.20 3.91
N ALA A 569 18.62 8.18 5.21
CA ALA A 569 19.30 7.33 6.19
C ALA A 569 19.08 5.83 5.90
N GLY A 570 17.86 5.47 5.51
CA GLY A 570 17.52 4.11 5.06
C GLY A 570 18.32 3.67 3.85
N PHE A 571 18.50 4.53 2.83
CA PHE A 571 19.35 4.24 1.67
C PHE A 571 20.81 4.05 2.05
N ALA A 572 21.37 4.88 2.92
CA ALA A 572 22.73 4.73 3.41
C ALA A 572 22.93 3.41 4.18
N GLU A 573 21.94 3.01 4.97
CA GLU A 573 21.95 1.75 5.71
C GLU A 573 21.83 0.54 4.76
N ALA A 574 20.94 0.59 3.77
CA ALA A 574 20.81 -0.46 2.76
C ALA A 574 22.10 -0.61 1.95
N ALA A 575 22.75 0.51 1.60
CA ALA A 575 24.02 0.52 0.90
C ALA A 575 25.13 -0.15 1.71
N LEU A 576 25.23 0.14 3.00
CA LEU A 576 26.22 -0.48 3.88
C LEU A 576 25.98 -1.99 4.04
N GLN A 577 24.74 -2.41 4.30
CA GLN A 577 24.41 -3.82 4.52
C GLN A 577 24.63 -4.69 3.27
N ASN A 578 24.44 -4.10 2.08
CA ASN A 578 24.43 -4.85 0.81
C ASN A 578 25.64 -4.53 -0.08
N ASN A 579 26.62 -3.75 0.40
CA ASN A 579 27.80 -3.33 -0.36
C ASN A 579 27.40 -2.66 -1.71
N TYR A 580 26.53 -1.67 -1.66
CA TYR A 580 26.14 -0.88 -2.82
C TYR A 580 27.08 0.33 -2.96
N VAL A 581 27.24 0.81 -4.19
CA VAL A 581 28.12 1.93 -4.54
C VAL A 581 27.33 3.14 -5.02
N MET A 582 27.87 4.33 -4.83
CA MET A 582 27.31 5.56 -5.36
C MET A 582 27.43 5.57 -6.89
N PRO A 583 26.32 5.65 -7.65
CA PRO A 583 26.39 5.82 -9.10
C PRO A 583 26.73 7.26 -9.47
N THR A 584 27.33 7.47 -10.64
CA THR A 584 27.39 8.76 -11.32
C THR A 584 26.13 8.90 -12.17
N VAL A 585 25.42 10.03 -12.03
CA VAL A 585 24.18 10.29 -12.81
C VAL A 585 24.31 11.61 -13.54
N ASP A 586 24.06 11.60 -14.84
CA ASP A 586 24.12 12.77 -15.72
C ASP A 586 23.16 12.63 -16.93
N GLU A 587 23.25 13.56 -17.89
CA GLU A 587 22.43 13.58 -19.12
C GLU A 587 23.19 13.00 -20.34
N SER A 588 24.26 12.22 -20.13
CA SER A 588 25.14 11.72 -21.21
C SER A 588 24.49 10.67 -22.13
N GLY A 589 23.34 10.12 -21.73
CA GLY A 589 22.70 9.01 -22.45
C GLY A 589 23.42 7.65 -22.30
N VAL A 590 24.54 7.59 -21.57
CA VAL A 590 25.33 6.35 -21.36
C VAL A 590 24.83 5.61 -20.14
N MET A 591 24.77 4.27 -20.24
CA MET A 591 24.52 3.38 -19.13
C MET A 591 25.64 2.34 -19.05
N GLU A 592 26.65 2.59 -18.21
CA GLU A 592 27.74 1.66 -17.95
C GLU A 592 27.68 1.11 -16.53
N ILE A 593 27.57 -0.20 -16.40
CA ILE A 593 27.50 -0.89 -15.11
C ILE A 593 28.59 -1.96 -15.09
N LYS A 594 29.45 -1.92 -14.09
CA LYS A 594 30.48 -2.94 -13.87
C LYS A 594 30.07 -3.82 -12.70
N GLU A 595 30.14 -5.13 -12.92
CA GLU A 595 29.81 -6.14 -11.93
C GLU A 595 28.43 -5.92 -11.29
N GLY A 596 27.44 -5.58 -12.11
CA GLY A 596 26.05 -5.39 -11.67
C GLY A 596 25.46 -6.65 -11.08
N ARG A 597 24.68 -6.49 -10.00
CA ARG A 597 23.99 -7.57 -9.29
C ARG A 597 22.48 -7.26 -9.23
N HIS A 598 21.66 -8.30 -9.15
CA HIS A 598 20.21 -8.11 -9.03
C HIS A 598 19.85 -7.87 -7.54
N PRO A 599 19.35 -6.68 -7.16
CA PRO A 599 19.18 -6.29 -5.75
C PRO A 599 18.29 -7.25 -4.96
N VAL A 600 17.24 -7.78 -5.59
CA VAL A 600 16.28 -8.67 -4.92
C VAL A 600 16.78 -10.10 -4.89
N ILE A 601 17.24 -10.63 -6.03
CA ILE A 601 17.64 -12.03 -6.13
C ILE A 601 18.85 -12.32 -5.27
N GLU A 602 19.86 -11.42 -5.19
CA GLU A 602 21.02 -11.63 -4.31
C GLU A 602 20.62 -11.79 -2.83
N GLN A 603 19.57 -11.09 -2.37
CA GLN A 603 19.05 -11.22 -1.00
C GLN A 603 18.19 -12.49 -0.79
N MET A 604 17.63 -13.05 -1.87
CA MET A 604 16.83 -14.27 -1.80
C MET A 604 17.68 -15.54 -1.87
N LEU A 605 18.90 -15.44 -2.39
CA LEU A 605 19.83 -16.57 -2.50
C LEU A 605 20.36 -16.98 -1.13
N LYS A 606 19.96 -18.17 -0.66
CA LYS A 606 20.48 -18.75 0.58
C LYS A 606 21.72 -19.58 0.27
N GLY A 607 22.91 -19.07 0.66
CA GLY A 607 24.18 -19.83 0.63
C GLY A 607 24.87 -19.94 -0.74
N SER A 608 24.40 -19.23 -1.77
CA SER A 608 25.08 -19.11 -3.06
C SER A 608 25.33 -17.65 -3.42
N LEU A 609 26.49 -17.34 -3.99
CA LEU A 609 26.81 -16.00 -4.46
C LEU A 609 26.07 -15.68 -5.78
N PHE A 610 25.61 -14.46 -5.92
CA PHE A 610 25.09 -13.96 -7.18
C PHE A 610 26.26 -13.77 -8.15
N VAL A 611 26.11 -14.13 -9.43
CA VAL A 611 27.12 -13.93 -10.46
C VAL A 611 26.92 -12.52 -11.06
N PRO A 612 27.87 -11.59 -10.84
CA PRO A 612 27.76 -10.23 -11.37
C PRO A 612 27.97 -10.18 -12.87
N ASN A 613 27.39 -9.16 -13.53
CA ASN A 613 27.48 -8.95 -14.97
C ASN A 613 27.73 -7.49 -15.33
N ASP A 614 28.52 -7.26 -16.37
CA ASP A 614 28.75 -5.94 -16.94
C ASP A 614 27.65 -5.57 -17.94
N THR A 615 27.39 -4.27 -18.10
CA THR A 615 26.48 -3.72 -19.10
C THR A 615 27.03 -2.43 -19.63
N LEU A 616 27.00 -2.26 -20.97
CA LEU A 616 27.26 -1.01 -21.63
C LEU A 616 26.17 -0.74 -22.65
N LEU A 617 25.44 0.33 -22.47
CA LEU A 617 24.47 0.86 -23.42
C LEU A 617 24.78 2.33 -23.65
N ASP A 618 24.79 2.75 -24.92
CA ASP A 618 25.03 4.13 -25.33
C ASP A 618 24.10 4.55 -26.47
N GLU A 619 24.22 5.76 -26.95
CA GLU A 619 23.40 6.26 -28.04
C GLU A 619 24.00 5.94 -29.42
N ASP A 620 25.17 5.27 -29.49
CA ASP A 620 25.93 5.05 -30.73
C ASP A 620 26.14 3.56 -31.01
N GLU A 621 27.24 2.97 -30.59
CA GLU A 621 27.64 1.59 -30.93
C GLU A 621 26.90 0.51 -30.13
N ASN A 622 26.46 0.80 -28.91
CA ASN A 622 25.85 -0.17 -27.99
C ASN A 622 24.40 0.21 -27.65
N ARG A 623 23.64 0.61 -28.65
CA ARG A 623 22.26 1.05 -28.46
C ARG A 623 21.33 -0.11 -28.07
N MET A 624 21.55 -1.27 -28.70
CA MET A 624 20.77 -2.48 -28.46
C MET A 624 21.67 -3.68 -28.20
N LEU A 625 21.45 -4.37 -27.07
CA LEU A 625 22.06 -5.65 -26.78
C LEU A 625 21.10 -6.78 -27.14
N LEU A 626 21.41 -7.55 -28.17
CA LEU A 626 20.68 -8.73 -28.59
C LEU A 626 21.22 -9.94 -27.81
N ILE A 627 20.45 -10.45 -26.87
CA ILE A 627 20.90 -11.47 -25.89
C ILE A 627 20.32 -12.83 -26.30
N THR A 628 21.19 -13.75 -26.72
CA THR A 628 20.82 -15.12 -27.06
C THR A 628 21.16 -16.10 -25.96
N GLY A 629 20.57 -17.28 -25.99
CA GLY A 629 20.81 -18.37 -25.04
C GLY A 629 19.53 -18.98 -24.47
N PRO A 630 19.65 -20.07 -23.72
CA PRO A 630 18.49 -20.81 -23.24
C PRO A 630 17.73 -20.06 -22.14
N ASN A 631 16.44 -20.41 -21.98
CA ASN A 631 15.67 -20.01 -20.81
C ASN A 631 16.30 -20.63 -19.55
N MET A 632 16.03 -20.09 -18.38
CA MET A 632 16.62 -20.47 -17.10
C MET A 632 18.12 -20.14 -16.93
N ALA A 633 18.82 -19.70 -17.95
CA ALA A 633 20.23 -19.34 -17.84
C ALA A 633 20.47 -17.95 -17.20
N GLY A 634 19.41 -17.11 -17.09
CA GLY A 634 19.47 -15.84 -16.37
C GLY A 634 19.28 -14.58 -17.24
N LYS A 635 18.87 -14.69 -18.52
CA LYS A 635 18.65 -13.54 -19.43
C LYS A 635 17.68 -12.51 -18.84
N SER A 636 16.47 -12.94 -18.48
CA SER A 636 15.44 -12.07 -17.93
C SER A 636 15.86 -11.45 -16.59
N THR A 637 16.63 -12.19 -15.77
CA THR A 637 17.20 -11.68 -14.51
C THR A 637 18.20 -10.55 -14.79
N TYR A 638 19.09 -10.74 -15.76
CA TYR A 638 20.06 -9.73 -16.16
C TYR A 638 19.39 -8.45 -16.71
N MET A 639 18.38 -8.59 -17.54
CA MET A 639 17.67 -7.42 -18.08
C MET A 639 16.93 -6.65 -17.00
N ARG A 640 16.21 -7.34 -16.09
CA ARG A 640 15.55 -6.72 -14.96
C ARG A 640 16.53 -6.05 -13.99
N GLN A 641 17.69 -6.66 -13.73
CA GLN A 641 18.78 -6.09 -12.95
C GLN A 641 19.15 -4.70 -13.44
N ASN A 642 19.35 -4.52 -14.75
CA ASN A 642 19.74 -3.24 -15.33
C ASN A 642 18.66 -2.17 -15.17
N ALA A 643 17.38 -2.54 -15.38
CA ALA A 643 16.27 -1.62 -15.11
C ALA A 643 16.17 -1.21 -13.64
N LEU A 644 16.35 -2.17 -12.72
CA LEU A 644 16.32 -1.87 -11.28
C LEU A 644 17.50 -0.99 -10.87
N ILE A 645 18.71 -1.20 -11.43
CA ILE A 645 19.88 -0.35 -11.16
C ILE A 645 19.62 1.09 -11.64
N ALA A 646 19.09 1.28 -12.84
CA ALA A 646 18.74 2.60 -13.35
C ALA A 646 17.69 3.28 -12.49
N LEU A 647 16.65 2.56 -12.08
CA LEU A 647 15.60 3.06 -11.20
C LEU A 647 16.18 3.43 -9.81
N MET A 648 17.03 2.57 -9.22
CA MET A 648 17.69 2.85 -7.94
C MET A 648 18.55 4.11 -8.00
N ALA A 649 19.32 4.31 -9.08
CA ALA A 649 20.10 5.52 -9.29
C ALA A 649 19.19 6.77 -9.31
N GLN A 650 18.07 6.71 -10.05
CA GLN A 650 17.16 7.86 -10.23
C GLN A 650 16.26 8.17 -9.04
N ILE A 651 16.12 7.27 -8.08
CA ILE A 651 15.52 7.61 -6.78
C ILE A 651 16.52 8.20 -5.79
N GLY A 652 17.82 8.25 -6.14
CA GLY A 652 18.89 8.73 -5.27
C GLY A 652 19.47 7.66 -4.34
N SER A 653 19.29 6.37 -4.64
CA SER A 653 19.87 5.25 -3.90
C SER A 653 21.20 4.82 -4.50
N PHE A 654 22.09 4.27 -3.68
CA PHE A 654 23.25 3.51 -4.14
C PHE A 654 22.80 2.23 -4.83
N VAL A 655 23.67 1.68 -5.69
CA VAL A 655 23.33 0.59 -6.61
C VAL A 655 24.20 -0.64 -6.38
N PRO A 656 23.68 -1.86 -6.63
CA PRO A 656 24.39 -3.13 -6.49
C PRO A 656 25.37 -3.35 -7.67
N ALA A 657 26.51 -2.68 -7.65
CA ALA A 657 27.55 -2.78 -8.68
C ALA A 657 28.94 -2.54 -8.08
N ALA A 658 30.02 -2.78 -8.84
CA ALA A 658 31.35 -2.30 -8.50
C ALA A 658 31.51 -0.80 -8.87
N SER A 659 30.92 -0.39 -10.01
CA SER A 659 30.75 1.01 -10.41
C SER A 659 29.57 1.12 -11.36
N ALA A 660 28.91 2.28 -11.38
CA ALA A 660 27.82 2.57 -12.30
C ALA A 660 27.84 4.02 -12.76
N HIS A 661 27.68 4.22 -14.06
CA HIS A 661 27.43 5.52 -14.69
C HIS A 661 26.10 5.41 -15.43
N ILE A 662 25.13 6.21 -15.05
CA ILE A 662 23.76 6.13 -15.53
C ILE A 662 23.34 7.48 -16.10
N GLY A 663 23.26 7.56 -17.44
CA GLY A 663 22.56 8.66 -18.11
C GLY A 663 21.07 8.57 -17.77
N VAL A 664 20.47 9.72 -17.43
CA VAL A 664 19.05 9.78 -17.03
C VAL A 664 18.14 9.12 -18.05
N VAL A 665 17.20 8.33 -17.57
CA VAL A 665 16.19 7.60 -18.36
C VAL A 665 14.81 8.22 -18.10
N ASP A 666 14.11 8.60 -19.17
CA ASP A 666 12.78 9.24 -19.07
C ASP A 666 11.65 8.23 -18.85
N ALA A 667 11.83 6.99 -19.29
CA ALA A 667 10.87 5.90 -19.14
C ALA A 667 11.55 4.53 -19.15
N ILE A 668 11.01 3.58 -18.39
CA ILE A 668 11.37 2.17 -18.50
C ILE A 668 10.17 1.41 -19.03
N PHE A 669 10.36 0.70 -20.14
CA PHE A 669 9.36 -0.20 -20.70
C PHE A 669 9.86 -1.64 -20.61
N THR A 670 8.96 -2.53 -20.18
CA THR A 670 9.30 -3.95 -20.07
C THR A 670 8.22 -4.80 -20.73
N ARG A 671 8.67 -5.75 -21.54
CA ARG A 671 7.88 -6.87 -22.00
C ARG A 671 8.60 -8.15 -21.60
N VAL A 672 8.16 -8.79 -20.51
CA VAL A 672 8.81 -9.97 -19.91
C VAL A 672 7.76 -11.03 -19.64
N GLY A 673 7.83 -12.17 -20.35
CA GLY A 673 6.99 -13.37 -20.16
C GLY A 673 5.47 -13.12 -20.26
N ALA A 674 4.71 -14.08 -20.76
CA ALA A 674 3.25 -14.00 -20.74
C ALA A 674 2.72 -14.40 -19.35
N SER A 675 1.99 -13.53 -18.67
CA SER A 675 0.97 -13.96 -17.73
C SER A 675 -0.29 -14.24 -18.56
N ASP A 676 -0.78 -15.47 -18.55
CA ASP A 676 -2.07 -15.81 -19.15
C ASP A 676 -3.18 -15.01 -18.44
N ASP A 677 -3.64 -13.94 -19.07
CA ASP A 677 -4.85 -13.25 -18.63
C ASP A 677 -6.07 -13.93 -19.27
N LEU A 678 -6.40 -15.11 -18.75
CA LEU A 678 -7.58 -15.88 -19.14
C LEU A 678 -8.89 -15.10 -18.87
N ALA A 679 -8.86 -14.11 -17.99
CA ALA A 679 -10.03 -13.32 -17.62
C ALA A 679 -10.45 -12.33 -18.73
N ALA A 680 -9.50 -11.82 -19.53
CA ALA A 680 -9.78 -10.88 -20.60
C ALA A 680 -10.17 -11.55 -21.94
N GLY A 681 -10.08 -12.90 -22.04
CA GLY A 681 -10.43 -13.65 -23.26
C GLY A 681 -9.55 -13.33 -24.47
N GLN A 682 -8.41 -12.68 -24.26
CA GLN A 682 -7.45 -12.35 -25.32
C GLN A 682 -6.39 -13.43 -25.45
N SER A 683 -5.98 -13.71 -26.69
CA SER A 683 -4.82 -14.56 -26.94
C SER A 683 -3.56 -13.94 -26.35
N THR A 684 -2.67 -14.77 -25.75
CA THR A 684 -1.35 -14.34 -25.26
C THR A 684 -0.56 -13.57 -26.29
N PHE A 685 -0.64 -13.95 -27.56
CA PHE A 685 -0.02 -13.25 -28.68
C PHE A 685 -0.61 -11.84 -28.91
N MET A 686 -1.94 -11.68 -28.78
CA MET A 686 -2.57 -10.36 -28.93
C MET A 686 -2.18 -9.41 -27.80
N VAL A 687 -2.09 -9.90 -26.56
CA VAL A 687 -1.61 -9.12 -25.41
C VAL A 687 -0.16 -8.69 -25.64
N GLU A 688 0.70 -9.62 -26.06
CA GLU A 688 2.09 -9.35 -26.42
C GLU A 688 2.22 -8.26 -27.48
N MET A 689 1.47 -8.36 -28.58
CA MET A 689 1.51 -7.36 -29.65
C MET A 689 0.97 -6.00 -29.21
N THR A 690 0.00 -5.96 -28.34
CA THR A 690 -0.54 -4.71 -27.77
C THR A 690 0.51 -4.01 -26.91
N GLU A 691 1.21 -4.75 -26.04
CA GLU A 691 2.29 -4.22 -25.20
C GLU A 691 3.47 -3.70 -26.06
N VAL A 692 3.90 -4.48 -27.05
CA VAL A 692 4.96 -4.04 -27.99
C VAL A 692 4.52 -2.79 -28.75
N ALA A 693 3.28 -2.74 -29.23
CA ALA A 693 2.76 -1.55 -29.93
C ALA A 693 2.70 -0.31 -29.02
N GLU A 694 2.42 -0.48 -27.73
CA GLU A 694 2.47 0.60 -26.73
C GLU A 694 3.90 1.11 -26.57
N ILE A 695 4.87 0.21 -26.41
CA ILE A 695 6.30 0.54 -26.31
C ILE A 695 6.75 1.35 -27.52
N LEU A 696 6.54 0.81 -28.74
CA LEU A 696 6.99 1.45 -29.99
C LEU A 696 6.37 2.84 -30.21
N ARG A 697 5.22 3.13 -29.63
CA ARG A 697 4.54 4.42 -29.77
C ARG A 697 4.98 5.45 -28.74
N ASN A 698 5.40 5.02 -27.56
CA ASN A 698 5.62 5.90 -26.42
C ASN A 698 7.09 6.00 -25.98
N ALA A 699 7.96 5.10 -26.42
CA ALA A 699 9.39 5.17 -26.15
C ALA A 699 10.02 6.37 -26.87
N THR A 700 10.96 7.01 -26.20
CA THR A 700 11.79 8.11 -26.72
C THR A 700 13.24 7.63 -26.83
N LYS A 701 14.13 8.46 -27.37
CA LYS A 701 15.57 8.14 -27.42
C LYS A 701 16.20 7.93 -26.03
N ASP A 702 15.67 8.59 -25.01
CA ASP A 702 16.16 8.55 -23.64
C ASP A 702 15.57 7.38 -22.82
N SER A 703 14.66 6.59 -23.42
CA SER A 703 14.00 5.47 -22.74
C SER A 703 14.89 4.24 -22.64
N LEU A 704 14.65 3.40 -21.63
CA LEU A 704 15.21 2.05 -21.51
C LEU A 704 14.12 1.03 -21.81
N VAL A 705 14.36 0.17 -22.81
CA VAL A 705 13.40 -0.84 -23.27
C VAL A 705 13.94 -2.25 -22.99
N ILE A 706 13.10 -3.10 -22.40
CA ILE A 706 13.40 -4.50 -22.13
C ILE A 706 12.38 -5.36 -22.85
N LEU A 707 12.86 -6.17 -23.79
CA LEU A 707 12.04 -7.08 -24.60
C LEU A 707 12.51 -8.52 -24.41
N ASP A 708 11.64 -9.36 -23.87
CA ASP A 708 11.95 -10.77 -23.62
C ASP A 708 11.08 -11.67 -24.50
N GLU A 709 11.71 -12.37 -25.45
CA GLU A 709 11.11 -13.39 -26.29
C GLU A 709 9.91 -12.94 -27.14
N ILE A 710 10.06 -11.87 -27.90
CA ILE A 710 9.01 -11.36 -28.79
C ILE A 710 8.77 -12.34 -29.97
N GLY A 711 7.48 -12.56 -30.32
CA GLY A 711 7.05 -13.37 -31.44
C GLY A 711 6.89 -14.87 -31.14
N ARG A 712 6.91 -15.27 -29.84
CA ARG A 712 6.84 -16.68 -29.43
C ARG A 712 5.42 -17.30 -29.59
N GLY A 713 4.38 -16.47 -29.60
CA GLY A 713 2.98 -16.90 -29.64
C GLY A 713 2.41 -17.21 -31.03
N THR A 714 3.24 -17.25 -32.06
CA THR A 714 2.83 -17.49 -33.48
C THR A 714 3.79 -18.43 -34.20
N SER A 715 3.66 -18.60 -35.55
CA SER A 715 4.57 -19.43 -36.32
C SER A 715 5.99 -18.86 -36.25
N THR A 716 7.02 -19.73 -36.33
CA THR A 716 8.42 -19.34 -36.20
C THR A 716 8.82 -18.24 -37.18
N PHE A 717 8.40 -18.32 -38.45
CA PHE A 717 8.72 -17.32 -39.44
C PHE A 717 8.02 -15.98 -39.24
N ASP A 718 6.74 -15.99 -38.83
CA ASP A 718 6.01 -14.76 -38.53
C ASP A 718 6.60 -14.10 -37.29
N GLY A 719 6.85 -14.88 -36.23
CA GLY A 719 7.45 -14.40 -34.98
C GLY A 719 8.83 -13.77 -35.22
N MET A 720 9.70 -14.43 -35.98
CA MET A 720 11.02 -13.92 -36.36
C MET A 720 10.92 -12.65 -37.19
N SER A 721 9.98 -12.60 -38.15
CA SER A 721 9.78 -11.41 -39.00
C SER A 721 9.33 -10.21 -38.20
N ILE A 722 8.41 -10.42 -37.24
CA ILE A 722 7.96 -9.37 -36.32
C ILE A 722 9.12 -8.92 -35.42
N ALA A 723 9.85 -9.86 -34.80
CA ALA A 723 10.97 -9.53 -33.92
C ALA A 723 12.06 -8.72 -34.67
N ARG A 724 12.41 -9.11 -35.91
CA ARG A 724 13.35 -8.36 -36.76
C ARG A 724 12.84 -6.94 -37.03
N SER A 725 11.59 -6.80 -37.45
CA SER A 725 11.02 -5.49 -37.77
C SER A 725 10.93 -4.58 -36.54
N VAL A 726 10.69 -5.14 -35.33
CA VAL A 726 10.73 -4.39 -34.08
C VAL A 726 12.13 -3.88 -33.75
N VAL A 727 13.18 -4.70 -33.97
CA VAL A 727 14.58 -4.28 -33.81
C VAL A 727 14.93 -3.16 -34.76
N GLU A 728 14.61 -3.32 -36.07
CA GLU A 728 14.83 -2.31 -37.09
C GLU A 728 14.12 -0.99 -36.72
N PHE A 729 12.85 -1.05 -36.37
CA PHE A 729 12.09 0.13 -36.01
C PHE A 729 12.64 0.85 -34.76
N ILE A 730 13.05 0.12 -33.73
CA ILE A 730 13.64 0.73 -32.51
C ILE A 730 14.95 1.43 -32.88
N CYS A 731 15.84 0.79 -33.63
CA CYS A 731 17.14 1.34 -33.95
C CYS A 731 17.06 2.54 -34.90
N GLU A 732 16.16 2.48 -35.90
CA GLU A 732 16.11 3.49 -37.00
C GLU A 732 15.20 4.68 -36.65
N ASN A 733 14.08 4.43 -35.92
CA ASN A 733 13.05 5.43 -35.71
C ASN A 733 13.02 5.99 -34.30
N ILE A 734 13.34 5.20 -33.29
CA ILE A 734 13.27 5.60 -31.88
C ILE A 734 14.66 5.96 -31.35
N GLY A 735 15.64 5.07 -31.51
CA GLY A 735 17.01 5.25 -31.05
C GLY A 735 17.23 5.02 -29.55
N CYS A 736 16.34 4.32 -28.85
CA CYS A 736 16.42 4.10 -27.42
C CYS A 736 17.37 2.96 -27.02
N LYS A 737 17.85 3.01 -25.77
CA LYS A 737 18.63 1.94 -25.13
C LYS A 737 17.76 0.70 -24.96
N THR A 738 18.20 -0.44 -25.52
CA THR A 738 17.36 -1.65 -25.53
C THR A 738 18.12 -2.91 -25.14
N LEU A 739 17.51 -3.72 -24.27
CA LEU A 739 17.93 -5.08 -23.97
C LEU A 739 16.90 -6.05 -24.59
N PHE A 740 17.31 -6.81 -25.59
CA PHE A 740 16.44 -7.70 -26.34
C PHE A 740 16.89 -9.16 -26.20
N ALA A 741 16.15 -9.95 -25.43
CA ALA A 741 16.40 -11.39 -25.33
C ALA A 741 15.58 -12.14 -26.38
N THR A 742 16.22 -13.09 -27.08
CA THR A 742 15.57 -13.86 -28.12
C THR A 742 16.10 -15.29 -28.21
N HIS A 743 15.29 -16.18 -28.77
CA HIS A 743 15.66 -17.52 -29.19
C HIS A 743 15.95 -17.65 -30.69
N TYR A 744 15.67 -16.59 -31.45
CA TYR A 744 15.92 -16.58 -32.88
C TYR A 744 17.40 -16.27 -33.13
N HIS A 745 18.20 -17.32 -33.40
CA HIS A 745 19.64 -17.18 -33.69
C HIS A 745 19.89 -16.40 -34.98
N GLU A 746 18.94 -16.42 -35.90
CA GLU A 746 18.99 -15.72 -37.17
C GLU A 746 19.09 -14.19 -37.00
N LEU A 747 18.53 -13.66 -35.89
CA LEU A 747 18.60 -12.24 -35.59
C LEU A 747 20.02 -11.77 -35.26
N THR A 748 20.94 -12.67 -34.92
CA THR A 748 22.34 -12.32 -34.62
C THR A 748 23.07 -11.71 -35.80
N SER A 749 22.62 -11.98 -37.03
CA SER A 749 23.16 -11.34 -38.26
C SER A 749 22.94 -9.83 -38.28
N MET A 750 21.95 -9.31 -37.54
CA MET A 750 21.60 -7.89 -37.51
C MET A 750 22.73 -7.00 -36.96
N GLU A 751 23.67 -7.53 -36.19
CA GLU A 751 24.86 -6.79 -35.74
C GLU A 751 25.72 -6.30 -36.91
N GLN A 752 25.66 -7.04 -38.04
CA GLN A 752 26.38 -6.66 -39.27
C GLN A 752 25.56 -5.69 -40.14
N ASP A 753 24.26 -5.77 -40.05
CA ASP A 753 23.32 -5.04 -40.90
C ASP A 753 22.92 -3.68 -40.30
N ILE A 754 22.88 -3.55 -38.96
CA ILE A 754 22.32 -2.40 -38.25
C ILE A 754 23.33 -1.82 -37.26
N HIS A 755 23.65 -0.55 -37.44
CA HIS A 755 24.53 0.18 -36.52
C HIS A 755 23.88 0.30 -35.11
N GLY A 756 24.66 0.07 -34.07
CA GLY A 756 24.22 0.14 -32.68
C GLY A 756 23.63 -1.15 -32.11
N VAL A 757 23.56 -2.24 -32.90
CA VAL A 757 23.18 -3.57 -32.41
C VAL A 757 24.44 -4.37 -32.06
N LYS A 758 24.49 -4.97 -30.86
CA LYS A 758 25.59 -5.85 -30.42
C LYS A 758 25.02 -7.17 -29.91
N ASN A 759 25.67 -8.26 -30.31
CA ASN A 759 25.31 -9.60 -29.85
C ASN A 759 25.96 -9.93 -28.52
N TYR A 760 25.16 -10.52 -27.65
CA TYR A 760 25.59 -11.07 -26.37
C TYR A 760 25.00 -12.47 -26.18
N ASN A 761 25.67 -13.30 -25.43
CA ASN A 761 25.16 -14.62 -25.07
C ASN A 761 25.47 -14.96 -23.61
N ILE A 762 24.88 -16.04 -23.12
CA ILE A 762 25.16 -16.54 -21.77
C ILE A 762 26.29 -17.59 -21.86
N ALA A 763 27.36 -17.33 -21.12
CA ALA A 763 28.50 -18.25 -21.04
C ALA A 763 28.10 -19.62 -20.50
N VAL A 764 28.51 -20.67 -21.24
CA VAL A 764 28.22 -22.06 -20.94
C VAL A 764 29.53 -22.83 -20.81
N LYS A 765 29.63 -23.70 -19.80
CA LYS A 765 30.78 -24.63 -19.65
C LYS A 765 30.32 -26.04 -19.95
N LYS A 766 30.87 -26.62 -21.01
CA LYS A 766 30.64 -28.03 -21.35
C LYS A 766 31.66 -28.91 -20.63
N ARG A 767 31.23 -29.96 -19.97
CA ARG A 767 32.06 -31.03 -19.43
C ARG A 767 31.52 -32.39 -19.92
N GLY A 768 32.05 -32.85 -21.07
CA GLY A 768 31.50 -34.03 -21.75
C GLY A 768 30.07 -33.81 -22.19
N GLU A 769 29.15 -34.64 -21.72
CA GLU A 769 27.70 -34.48 -22.01
C GLU A 769 26.98 -33.58 -21.00
N ASP A 770 27.66 -33.06 -19.98
CA ASP A 770 27.04 -32.17 -18.99
C ASP A 770 27.35 -30.71 -19.28
N ILE A 771 26.29 -29.88 -19.16
CA ILE A 771 26.37 -28.45 -19.38
C ILE A 771 26.08 -27.72 -18.07
N THR A 772 26.92 -26.75 -17.76
CA THR A 772 26.76 -25.82 -16.64
C THR A 772 26.61 -24.40 -17.16
N PHE A 773 25.47 -23.75 -16.87
CA PHE A 773 25.28 -22.33 -17.17
C PHE A 773 26.03 -21.49 -16.15
N LEU A 774 26.98 -20.69 -16.64
CA LEU A 774 27.81 -19.83 -15.78
C LEU A 774 27.06 -18.57 -15.32
N ARG A 775 25.88 -18.28 -15.89
CA ARG A 775 25.07 -17.09 -15.63
C ARG A 775 25.81 -15.78 -15.91
N ARG A 776 26.86 -15.83 -16.74
CA ARG A 776 27.65 -14.69 -17.14
C ARG A 776 27.31 -14.31 -18.59
N ILE A 777 26.98 -13.04 -18.80
CA ILE A 777 26.72 -12.47 -20.11
C ILE A 777 28.06 -12.11 -20.74
N VAL A 778 28.29 -12.54 -21.98
CA VAL A 778 29.54 -12.31 -22.72
C VAL A 778 29.20 -11.82 -24.14
N ALA A 779 30.10 -11.00 -24.72
CA ALA A 779 29.96 -10.49 -26.06
C ALA A 779 30.02 -11.63 -27.08
N GLY A 780 29.27 -11.46 -28.17
CA GLY A 780 29.20 -12.38 -29.31
C GLY A 780 27.93 -13.24 -29.34
N PRO A 781 27.62 -13.87 -30.49
CA PRO A 781 26.47 -14.75 -30.64
C PRO A 781 26.65 -16.07 -29.86
N ALA A 782 25.57 -16.79 -29.56
CA ALA A 782 25.64 -18.13 -29.02
C ALA A 782 25.99 -19.15 -30.12
N ASP A 783 26.94 -20.04 -29.83
CA ASP A 783 27.44 -21.02 -30.83
C ASP A 783 26.44 -22.15 -31.10
N ASP A 784 25.63 -22.54 -30.09
CA ASP A 784 24.72 -23.69 -30.13
C ASP A 784 23.35 -23.39 -29.47
N SER A 785 22.33 -24.17 -29.88
CA SER A 785 21.07 -24.22 -29.13
C SER A 785 21.17 -25.21 -27.96
N TYR A 786 20.73 -24.79 -26.75
CA TYR A 786 20.83 -25.60 -25.53
C TYR A 786 19.47 -26.10 -25.03
N GLY A 787 18.41 -26.07 -25.86
CA GLY A 787 17.06 -26.45 -25.43
C GLY A 787 16.93 -27.90 -24.94
N ILE A 788 17.62 -28.82 -25.63
CA ILE A 788 17.59 -30.25 -25.27
C ILE A 788 18.34 -30.50 -23.93
N GLU A 789 19.41 -29.76 -23.70
CA GLU A 789 20.17 -29.84 -22.45
C GLU A 789 19.37 -29.32 -21.25
N VAL A 790 18.61 -28.24 -21.45
CA VAL A 790 17.67 -27.74 -20.43
C VAL A 790 16.58 -28.77 -20.16
N ALA A 791 16.06 -29.42 -21.20
CA ALA A 791 15.08 -30.51 -21.05
C ALA A 791 15.65 -31.71 -20.24
N LYS A 792 16.94 -32.06 -20.46
CA LYS A 792 17.67 -33.07 -19.67
C LYS A 792 17.76 -32.65 -18.20
N LEU A 793 18.14 -31.39 -17.92
CA LEU A 793 18.21 -30.83 -16.57
C LEU A 793 16.84 -30.79 -15.87
N ALA A 794 15.76 -30.57 -16.62
CA ALA A 794 14.39 -30.62 -16.13
C ALA A 794 13.87 -32.03 -15.85
N GLY A 795 14.66 -33.09 -16.12
CA GLY A 795 14.33 -34.46 -15.81
C GLY A 795 13.59 -35.22 -16.91
N LEU A 796 13.62 -34.76 -18.17
CA LEU A 796 13.09 -35.55 -19.29
C LEU A 796 13.82 -36.88 -19.41
N PRO A 797 13.12 -38.00 -19.73
CA PRO A 797 13.73 -39.30 -19.91
C PRO A 797 14.88 -39.28 -20.91
N GLY A 798 15.99 -39.98 -20.65
CA GLY A 798 17.17 -40.01 -21.50
C GLY A 798 16.92 -40.53 -22.92
N SER A 799 15.93 -41.39 -23.12
CA SER A 799 15.48 -41.84 -24.45
C SER A 799 14.91 -40.70 -25.30
N VAL A 800 14.11 -39.81 -24.67
CA VAL A 800 13.53 -38.63 -25.33
C VAL A 800 14.60 -37.62 -25.71
N THR A 801 15.53 -37.30 -24.81
CA THR A 801 16.60 -36.35 -25.06
C THR A 801 17.59 -36.86 -26.14
N LYS A 802 17.96 -38.17 -26.13
CA LYS A 802 18.75 -38.78 -27.20
C LYS A 802 18.08 -38.69 -28.55
N ARG A 803 16.76 -38.95 -28.61
CA ARG A 803 16.00 -38.81 -29.86
C ARG A 803 15.92 -37.37 -30.31
N ALA A 804 15.69 -36.43 -29.40
CA ALA A 804 15.66 -35.02 -29.71
C ALA A 804 16.97 -34.55 -30.38
N HIS A 805 18.13 -34.98 -29.89
CA HIS A 805 19.44 -34.71 -30.51
C HIS A 805 19.56 -35.29 -31.92
N ALA A 806 19.04 -36.47 -32.16
CA ALA A 806 19.04 -37.07 -33.47
C ALA A 806 18.17 -36.30 -34.47
N VAL A 807 16.99 -35.86 -34.03
CA VAL A 807 16.07 -35.02 -34.82
C VAL A 807 16.69 -33.65 -35.08
N LEU A 808 17.31 -33.00 -34.07
CA LEU A 808 17.98 -31.71 -34.25
C LEU A 808 19.04 -31.78 -35.33
N ARG A 809 19.91 -32.80 -35.32
CA ARG A 809 20.94 -32.99 -36.33
C ARG A 809 20.33 -33.17 -37.74
N GLN A 810 19.20 -33.85 -37.86
CA GLN A 810 18.51 -34.02 -39.15
C GLN A 810 17.94 -32.67 -39.66
N LEU A 811 17.35 -31.85 -38.73
CA LEU A 811 16.81 -30.54 -39.08
C LEU A 811 17.92 -29.55 -39.44
N GLU A 812 19.04 -29.54 -38.74
CA GLU A 812 20.21 -28.72 -39.05
C GLU A 812 20.88 -29.10 -40.37
N ALA A 813 20.94 -30.40 -40.67
CA ALA A 813 21.46 -30.89 -41.96
C ALA A 813 20.54 -30.51 -43.16
N ASN A 814 19.25 -30.29 -42.89
CA ASN A 814 18.25 -29.94 -43.90
C ASN A 814 17.93 -28.42 -43.93
N ALA A 815 18.62 -27.57 -43.14
CA ALA A 815 18.40 -26.12 -43.14
C ALA A 815 18.75 -25.48 -44.49
N PRO A 816 17.95 -24.55 -45.02
CA PRO A 816 18.10 -24.01 -46.38
C PRO A 816 19.30 -23.06 -46.47
N GLY A 817 20.40 -23.60 -46.85
CA GLY A 817 21.66 -23.00 -47.32
C GLY A 817 22.35 -23.90 -48.30
N ARG A 818 21.82 -25.11 -48.55
CA ARG A 818 22.26 -26.05 -49.56
C ARG A 818 20.99 -26.59 -50.26
N ASN A 819 20.81 -26.24 -51.51
CA ASN A 819 19.69 -26.60 -52.38
C ASN A 819 19.23 -28.07 -52.19
N SER A 820 18.03 -28.25 -51.65
CA SER A 820 17.13 -29.37 -51.96
C SER A 820 15.73 -29.09 -51.41
N THR A 821 14.75 -29.17 -52.27
CA THR A 821 13.31 -29.17 -51.96
C THR A 821 12.95 -30.28 -51.00
N MET A 822 12.48 -29.91 -49.79
CA MET A 822 12.07 -30.86 -48.79
C MET A 822 10.63 -31.32 -49.02
N GLN A 823 10.48 -32.59 -49.45
CA GLN A 823 9.24 -33.32 -49.34
C GLN A 823 9.26 -34.01 -47.99
N LEU A 824 8.34 -33.63 -47.08
CA LEU A 824 8.12 -34.32 -45.79
C LEU A 824 7.47 -35.67 -46.12
N ASP A 825 8.28 -36.72 -46.05
CA ASP A 825 7.83 -38.11 -46.20
C ASP A 825 7.22 -38.55 -44.87
N PHE A 826 5.93 -38.70 -44.83
CA PHE A 826 5.15 -39.11 -43.64
C PHE A 826 5.23 -40.64 -43.38
N ASP A 827 5.94 -41.40 -44.24
CA ASP A 827 5.99 -42.86 -44.14
C ASP A 827 7.02 -43.43 -43.12
N THR A 828 7.73 -42.59 -42.39
CA THR A 828 8.70 -43.05 -41.36
C THR A 828 8.18 -43.09 -39.91
N VAL A 829 6.85 -43.02 -39.71
CA VAL A 829 6.26 -43.12 -38.36
C VAL A 829 6.12 -44.57 -37.84
N GLU A 830 6.30 -45.58 -38.68
CA GLU A 830 6.14 -46.99 -38.29
C GLU A 830 7.39 -47.69 -37.69
N ALA A 831 8.54 -47.01 -37.55
CA ALA A 831 9.76 -47.61 -37.02
C ALA A 831 10.09 -47.28 -35.53
N TYR A 832 9.09 -46.92 -34.72
CA TYR A 832 9.27 -46.79 -33.30
C TYR A 832 8.54 -47.90 -32.52
N ASN A 833 8.86 -49.17 -32.83
CA ASN A 833 8.59 -50.28 -31.94
C ASN A 833 9.89 -50.91 -31.46
N ASN A 834 10.09 -50.82 -30.19
CA ASN A 834 10.88 -51.62 -29.24
C ASN A 834 12.41 -51.41 -29.25
N PRO A 835 13.00 -51.10 -28.09
CA PRO A 835 14.20 -51.79 -27.73
C PRO A 835 13.80 -53.28 -27.58
N SER A 836 14.27 -54.11 -28.47
CA SER A 836 14.04 -55.54 -28.42
C SER A 836 14.65 -56.09 -27.12
N VAL A 837 13.82 -56.24 -26.12
CA VAL A 837 14.11 -57.16 -25.04
C VAL A 837 14.18 -58.53 -25.76
N PRO A 838 15.27 -59.31 -25.59
CA PRO A 838 15.39 -60.59 -26.24
C PRO A 838 14.12 -61.39 -26.05
N SER A 839 13.56 -61.95 -27.12
CA SER A 839 12.31 -62.72 -27.10
C SER A 839 12.26 -63.76 -26.00
N GLU A 840 13.44 -64.32 -25.68
CA GLU A 840 13.65 -65.31 -24.64
C GLU A 840 13.45 -64.80 -23.21
N VAL A 841 13.70 -63.51 -22.92
CA VAL A 841 13.46 -62.85 -21.65
C VAL A 841 11.95 -62.60 -21.46
N VAL A 842 11.27 -62.18 -22.50
CA VAL A 842 9.81 -61.94 -22.49
C VAL A 842 9.06 -63.27 -22.33
N GLU A 843 9.52 -64.30 -22.99
CA GLU A 843 8.90 -65.64 -22.91
C GLU A 843 9.07 -66.26 -21.53
N LYS A 844 10.21 -66.13 -20.90
CA LYS A 844 10.49 -66.58 -19.52
C LYS A 844 9.66 -65.78 -18.50
N LEU A 845 9.48 -64.53 -18.70
CA LEU A 845 8.64 -63.69 -17.83
C LEU A 845 7.15 -64.06 -17.94
N HIS A 846 6.67 -64.38 -19.14
CA HIS A 846 5.28 -64.81 -19.33
C HIS A 846 4.97 -66.24 -18.79
N THR A 847 5.97 -67.09 -18.66
CA THR A 847 5.79 -68.50 -18.23
C THR A 847 6.00 -68.74 -16.75
N VAL A 848 6.52 -67.74 -16.01
CA VAL A 848 6.76 -67.85 -14.57
C VAL A 848 5.53 -67.51 -13.76
N ASP A 849 5.18 -68.43 -12.82
CA ASP A 849 4.10 -68.13 -11.85
C ASP A 849 4.73 -67.57 -10.57
N ILE A 850 4.60 -66.26 -10.37
CA ILE A 850 5.23 -65.51 -9.29
C ILE A 850 4.70 -65.89 -7.93
N GLU A 851 3.48 -66.40 -7.82
CA GLU A 851 2.85 -66.81 -6.56
C GLU A 851 3.38 -68.13 -6.02
N THR A 852 4.04 -68.90 -6.86
CA THR A 852 4.59 -70.22 -6.47
C THR A 852 6.07 -70.25 -6.17
N LEU A 853 6.78 -69.13 -6.42
CA LEU A 853 8.24 -68.99 -6.22
C LEU A 853 8.62 -68.72 -4.76
N THR A 854 9.59 -69.43 -4.26
CA THR A 854 10.26 -69.09 -3.03
C THR A 854 11.19 -67.87 -3.24
N PRO A 855 11.53 -67.04 -2.21
CA PRO A 855 12.43 -65.85 -2.34
C PRO A 855 13.78 -66.22 -2.99
N LEU A 856 14.29 -67.42 -2.78
CA LEU A 856 15.58 -67.86 -3.34
C LEU A 856 15.45 -68.18 -4.84
N GLU A 857 14.36 -68.80 -5.23
CA GLU A 857 14.05 -69.12 -6.64
C GLU A 857 13.77 -67.84 -7.43
N ALA A 858 13.07 -66.86 -6.86
CA ALA A 858 12.84 -65.57 -7.47
C ALA A 858 14.16 -64.81 -7.71
N LEU A 859 15.11 -64.90 -6.75
CA LEU A 859 16.40 -64.23 -6.89
C LEU A 859 17.24 -64.93 -8.00
N ASN A 860 17.22 -66.24 -8.08
CA ASN A 860 17.92 -67.04 -9.12
C ASN A 860 17.30 -66.74 -10.50
N PHE A 861 15.97 -66.64 -10.59
CA PHE A 861 15.28 -66.32 -11.83
C PHE A 861 15.61 -64.90 -12.32
N LEU A 862 15.67 -63.92 -11.45
CA LEU A 862 16.12 -62.56 -11.77
C LEU A 862 17.56 -62.54 -12.24
N TYR A 863 18.43 -63.38 -11.66
CA TYR A 863 19.84 -63.48 -12.07
C TYR A 863 19.97 -64.11 -13.46
N GLU A 864 19.17 -65.14 -13.78
CA GLU A 864 19.10 -65.73 -15.12
C GLU A 864 18.61 -64.71 -16.18
N LEU A 865 17.54 -63.95 -15.89
CA LEU A 865 17.03 -62.90 -16.78
C LEU A 865 18.09 -61.85 -17.06
N LYS A 866 18.81 -61.43 -16.01
CA LYS A 866 19.89 -60.45 -16.14
C LYS A 866 21.06 -60.96 -16.99
N ASN A 867 21.47 -62.22 -16.77
CA ASN A 867 22.52 -62.82 -17.57
C ASN A 867 22.13 -63.02 -19.05
N THR A 868 20.85 -63.20 -19.34
CA THR A 868 20.32 -63.28 -20.69
C THR A 868 20.32 -61.91 -21.36
N LEU A 869 20.03 -60.81 -20.63
CA LEU A 869 20.09 -59.44 -21.09
C LEU A 869 21.54 -58.94 -21.30
N ASP A 870 22.49 -59.38 -20.53
CA ASP A 870 23.92 -58.95 -20.59
C ASP A 870 24.69 -59.71 -21.69
N LYS A 871 24.07 -60.73 -22.36
CA LYS A 871 24.71 -61.51 -23.47
C LYS A 871 24.43 -60.97 -24.87
N ASP A 872 23.47 -60.10 -25.05
CA ASP A 872 23.17 -59.38 -26.28
C ASP A 872 23.61 -57.92 -26.16
#